data_e9b9d58e853ecae03ca95dbc3286bef8
#
_entry.id   e9b9d58e853ecae03ca95dbc3286bef8
#
_cell.length_a   1.000
_cell.length_b   1.000
_cell.length_c   1.000
_cell.angle_alpha   90.00
_cell.angle_beta   90.00
_cell.angle_gamma   90.00
#
_symmetry.space_group_name_H-M   'P 1'
#
loop_
_entity.id
_entity.type
_entity.pdbx_description
1 polymer ?
#
loop_
_entity_poly.entity_id
_entity_poly.type
_entity_poly.pdbx_seq_one_letter_code
_entity_poly.pdbx_strand_id
1 'polypeptide(L)'
;MITIRLKDGKELHFENEVTLFEAAKKISNSLAKDVLVAKVDGELTDIRNNITDGTQVEFFTKADKEGLFTLRHTAAHVMAQAIQHLYPGTKFAIGPAIDDGFYYDLESDHVFSQEDFAAIEKEMAKIAKANLPIDKKILSRNEALEFFRSRNQGYKVILIQDLPEDAIISTYTQGDFTDLCRGPHVRSTGKLKVFKLMTVAGAYWRGDEHNKMLQRIYATAFFDKEELDRFLFVRAEAEKRDHRKLGKQLNLFSFHEEGPGFPFFHPKGMVIRNELIAYERELFREFGYEEIMTPIILSKKLWLQSGHWDHYKENMYFTQIDEEDYAVKPMNCPGGILYYKTNQHSYRELPKRVGEFGIVHRHELHGALHGLFRVRVFTQDDAHIFMTQDQMKDEVIKTMEMYRKLYSVFGLEYHVELSTRTENSMGSEELWEISTNALRDAVEAAGVPYVINEGDGAFYGPKLDFHIKDCLGRTWQCGTIQMDMQLPERFDVNYVGEDGEKHRAVMLHRAGYGSLERFIGILIEHFAGAFPSWIAPVQVKVVPVTEKHMNYARSVADALSASNVRVEIEEGNDTLGYKIRKAQMEKVPYTLVVGDKEMNGHTVSVRSRKNGDEGSLPVAVFVSNLIREIRDRSY
;
A
#
# COMPACT_ATOMS: atom_id res chain seq x y z
N MET A 1 -25.33 -41.04 3.37
CA MET A 1 -26.00 -39.72 3.58
C MET A 1 -24.87 -38.71 3.77
N ILE A 2 -24.88 -37.62 3.03
CA ILE A 2 -23.86 -36.57 3.12
C ILE A 2 -24.54 -35.33 3.69
N THR A 3 -23.95 -34.73 4.71
CA THR A 3 -24.44 -33.50 5.35
C THR A 3 -23.39 -32.41 5.19
N ILE A 4 -23.79 -31.24 4.72
CA ILE A 4 -22.93 -30.04 4.67
C ILE A 4 -23.54 -28.93 5.51
N ARG A 5 -22.68 -28.06 6.04
CA ARG A 5 -23.07 -26.82 6.73
C ARG A 5 -22.81 -25.62 5.88
N LEU A 6 -23.81 -24.77 5.74
CA LEU A 6 -23.62 -23.47 5.09
C LEU A 6 -23.10 -22.44 6.11
N LYS A 7 -22.55 -21.34 5.65
CA LYS A 7 -22.04 -20.24 6.48
C LYS A 7 -23.07 -19.67 7.47
N ASP A 8 -24.35 -19.69 7.09
CA ASP A 8 -25.48 -19.28 7.95
C ASP A 8 -25.90 -20.31 9.01
N GLY A 9 -25.18 -21.44 9.11
CA GLY A 9 -25.44 -22.55 10.03
C GLY A 9 -26.49 -23.54 9.55
N LYS A 10 -27.09 -23.33 8.37
CA LYS A 10 -28.08 -24.24 7.79
C LYS A 10 -27.42 -25.52 7.30
N GLU A 11 -28.02 -26.68 7.64
CA GLU A 11 -27.58 -27.99 7.16
C GLU A 11 -28.36 -28.43 5.91
N LEU A 12 -27.65 -29.04 4.98
CA LEU A 12 -28.22 -29.68 3.80
C LEU A 12 -27.81 -31.14 3.76
N HIS A 13 -28.79 -32.01 3.53
CA HIS A 13 -28.62 -33.47 3.53
C HIS A 13 -28.80 -34.02 2.10
N PHE A 14 -27.96 -34.97 1.72
CA PHE A 14 -27.98 -35.65 0.43
C PHE A 14 -27.90 -37.16 0.64
N GLU A 15 -28.67 -37.91 -0.13
CA GLU A 15 -28.68 -39.40 -0.03
C GLU A 15 -27.47 -40.01 -0.74
N ASN A 16 -27.01 -39.40 -1.83
CA ASN A 16 -25.89 -39.85 -2.67
C ASN A 16 -24.77 -38.81 -2.72
N GLU A 17 -23.63 -39.20 -3.27
CA GLU A 17 -22.58 -38.27 -3.68
C GLU A 17 -23.14 -37.22 -4.65
N VAL A 18 -22.85 -35.94 -4.35
CA VAL A 18 -23.25 -34.79 -5.17
C VAL A 18 -22.09 -33.83 -5.30
N THR A 19 -22.09 -33.13 -6.41
CA THR A 19 -21.14 -32.04 -6.64
C THR A 19 -21.55 -30.78 -5.88
N LEU A 20 -20.61 -29.87 -5.66
CA LEU A 20 -20.90 -28.54 -5.11
C LEU A 20 -21.93 -27.78 -5.97
N PHE A 21 -21.91 -27.99 -7.30
CA PHE A 21 -22.90 -27.39 -8.19
C PHE A 21 -24.31 -27.91 -7.95
N GLU A 22 -24.48 -29.22 -7.75
CA GLU A 22 -25.78 -29.84 -7.44
C GLU A 22 -26.28 -29.38 -6.07
N ALA A 23 -25.38 -29.18 -5.10
CA ALA A 23 -25.72 -28.59 -3.81
C ALA A 23 -26.21 -27.14 -3.96
N ALA A 24 -25.54 -26.33 -4.75
CA ALA A 24 -26.00 -24.98 -5.06
C ALA A 24 -27.40 -24.97 -5.72
N LYS A 25 -27.66 -25.94 -6.61
CA LYS A 25 -28.96 -26.11 -7.26
C LYS A 25 -30.06 -26.51 -6.28
N LYS A 26 -29.73 -27.31 -5.27
CA LYS A 26 -30.69 -27.67 -4.20
C LYS A 26 -31.06 -26.47 -3.33
N ILE A 27 -30.15 -25.53 -3.14
CA ILE A 27 -30.43 -24.29 -2.41
C ILE A 27 -31.40 -23.42 -3.22
N SER A 28 -31.04 -23.09 -4.46
CA SER A 28 -31.91 -22.39 -5.40
C SER A 28 -31.42 -22.46 -6.85
N ASN A 29 -32.35 -22.41 -7.81
CA ASN A 29 -32.02 -22.33 -9.23
C ASN A 29 -31.29 -21.02 -9.59
N SER A 30 -31.54 -19.92 -8.87
CA SER A 30 -30.82 -18.67 -9.05
C SER A 30 -29.35 -18.83 -8.68
N LEU A 31 -29.07 -19.38 -7.49
CA LEU A 31 -27.70 -19.64 -7.06
C LEU A 31 -26.96 -20.55 -8.02
N ALA A 32 -27.58 -21.64 -8.48
CA ALA A 32 -26.98 -22.56 -9.45
C ALA A 32 -26.60 -21.90 -10.77
N LYS A 33 -27.33 -20.86 -11.18
CA LYS A 33 -27.06 -20.10 -12.40
C LYS A 33 -25.86 -19.15 -12.23
N ASP A 34 -25.72 -18.58 -11.03
CA ASP A 34 -24.79 -17.49 -10.75
C ASP A 34 -23.51 -17.96 -10.03
N VAL A 35 -23.53 -19.14 -9.38
CA VAL A 35 -22.37 -19.68 -8.66
C VAL A 35 -21.20 -19.94 -9.62
N LEU A 36 -20.01 -19.51 -9.20
CA LEU A 36 -18.77 -19.65 -9.95
C LEU A 36 -17.77 -20.58 -9.27
N VAL A 37 -17.73 -20.52 -7.93
CA VAL A 37 -16.78 -21.25 -7.10
C VAL A 37 -17.35 -21.41 -5.69
N ALA A 38 -16.78 -22.32 -4.89
CA ALA A 38 -17.11 -22.49 -3.48
C ALA A 38 -15.85 -22.53 -2.61
N LYS A 39 -15.97 -22.24 -1.31
CA LYS A 39 -15.00 -22.64 -0.30
C LYS A 39 -15.53 -23.85 0.44
N VAL A 40 -14.68 -24.84 0.64
CA VAL A 40 -14.93 -26.02 1.45
C VAL A 40 -13.91 -26.02 2.56
N ASP A 41 -14.38 -25.91 3.82
CA ASP A 41 -13.54 -25.78 5.01
C ASP A 41 -12.47 -24.66 4.88
N GLY A 42 -12.86 -23.54 4.25
CA GLY A 42 -12.00 -22.39 4.02
C GLY A 42 -11.16 -22.42 2.72
N GLU A 43 -11.03 -23.58 2.05
CA GLU A 43 -10.26 -23.72 0.82
C GLU A 43 -11.09 -23.48 -0.44
N LEU A 44 -10.58 -22.66 -1.36
CA LEU A 44 -11.24 -22.36 -2.63
C LEU A 44 -11.31 -23.61 -3.53
N THR A 45 -12.51 -24.04 -3.85
CA THR A 45 -12.78 -25.35 -4.44
C THR A 45 -13.66 -25.23 -5.68
N ASP A 46 -13.31 -25.99 -6.72
CA ASP A 46 -14.08 -26.05 -7.96
C ASP A 46 -15.47 -26.67 -7.74
N ILE A 47 -16.50 -26.01 -8.28
CA ILE A 47 -17.90 -26.47 -8.12
C ILE A 47 -18.21 -27.82 -8.76
N ARG A 48 -17.28 -28.38 -9.58
CA ARG A 48 -17.36 -29.73 -10.15
C ARG A 48 -16.95 -30.82 -9.17
N ASN A 49 -16.27 -30.44 -8.07
CA ASN A 49 -15.82 -31.41 -7.07
C ASN A 49 -17.00 -31.98 -6.29
N ASN A 50 -16.88 -33.26 -5.94
CA ASN A 50 -17.80 -33.91 -5.03
C ASN A 50 -17.64 -33.37 -3.60
N ILE A 51 -18.72 -33.37 -2.86
CA ILE A 51 -18.79 -32.92 -1.48
C ILE A 51 -18.44 -34.08 -0.54
N THR A 52 -17.67 -33.76 0.50
CA THR A 52 -17.38 -34.69 1.61
C THR A 52 -18.35 -34.44 2.77
N ASP A 53 -18.72 -35.49 3.48
CA ASP A 53 -19.62 -35.41 4.65
C ASP A 53 -19.00 -34.56 5.78
N GLY A 54 -19.83 -33.74 6.41
CA GLY A 54 -19.45 -32.89 7.55
C GLY A 54 -18.77 -31.58 7.21
N THR A 55 -18.53 -31.26 5.91
CA THR A 55 -17.81 -30.06 5.51
C THR A 55 -18.64 -28.79 5.60
N GLN A 56 -17.95 -27.65 5.84
CA GLN A 56 -18.53 -26.31 5.73
C GLN A 56 -18.37 -25.79 4.31
N VAL A 57 -19.47 -25.29 3.73
CA VAL A 57 -19.49 -24.81 2.34
C VAL A 57 -20.01 -23.39 2.25
N GLU A 58 -19.27 -22.55 1.52
CA GLU A 58 -19.66 -21.20 1.15
C GLU A 58 -19.60 -21.02 -0.37
N PHE A 59 -20.67 -20.50 -0.98
CA PHE A 59 -20.76 -20.32 -2.44
C PHE A 59 -20.51 -18.86 -2.83
N PHE A 60 -19.77 -18.66 -3.92
CA PHE A 60 -19.40 -17.36 -4.43
C PHE A 60 -19.87 -17.16 -5.87
N THR A 61 -20.26 -15.92 -6.15
CA THR A 61 -20.82 -15.47 -7.43
C THR A 61 -19.94 -14.39 -8.07
N LYS A 62 -20.44 -13.73 -9.11
CA LYS A 62 -19.77 -12.59 -9.74
C LYS A 62 -19.63 -11.36 -8.83
N ALA A 63 -20.41 -11.28 -7.75
CA ALA A 63 -20.35 -10.16 -6.79
C ALA A 63 -19.19 -10.30 -5.81
N ASP A 64 -18.55 -11.47 -5.77
CA ASP A 64 -17.54 -11.83 -4.80
C ASP A 64 -16.13 -11.81 -5.42
N LYS A 65 -15.12 -11.45 -4.64
CA LYS A 65 -13.72 -11.45 -5.08
C LYS A 65 -13.24 -12.85 -5.52
N GLU A 66 -13.71 -13.90 -4.86
CA GLU A 66 -13.42 -15.28 -5.20
C GLU A 66 -13.95 -15.66 -6.59
N GLY A 67 -15.14 -15.15 -6.95
CA GLY A 67 -15.71 -15.31 -8.28
C GLY A 67 -14.89 -14.61 -9.35
N LEU A 68 -14.44 -13.39 -9.08
CA LEU A 68 -13.57 -12.62 -9.99
C LEU A 68 -12.19 -13.28 -10.15
N PHE A 69 -11.60 -13.77 -9.05
CA PHE A 69 -10.35 -14.53 -9.08
C PHE A 69 -10.46 -15.77 -9.97
N THR A 70 -11.56 -16.54 -9.83
CA THR A 70 -11.83 -17.73 -10.63
C THR A 70 -12.02 -17.40 -12.13
N LEU A 71 -12.67 -16.26 -12.43
CA LEU A 71 -12.80 -15.76 -13.81
C LEU A 71 -11.42 -15.43 -14.41
N ARG A 72 -10.58 -14.73 -13.66
CA ARG A 72 -9.21 -14.36 -14.08
C ARG A 72 -8.35 -15.58 -14.32
N HIS A 73 -8.43 -16.59 -13.47
CA HIS A 73 -7.73 -17.85 -13.67
C HIS A 73 -8.18 -18.57 -14.97
N THR A 74 -9.48 -18.56 -15.25
CA THR A 74 -9.99 -19.09 -16.51
C THR A 74 -9.56 -18.24 -17.70
N ALA A 75 -9.51 -16.92 -17.57
CA ALA A 75 -9.04 -16.03 -18.63
C ALA A 75 -7.57 -16.29 -19.00
N ALA A 76 -6.72 -16.70 -18.03
CA ALA A 76 -5.34 -17.13 -18.31
C ALA A 76 -5.30 -18.33 -19.26
N HIS A 77 -6.17 -19.32 -19.04
CA HIS A 77 -6.28 -20.49 -19.95
C HIS A 77 -6.84 -20.11 -21.34
N VAL A 78 -7.81 -19.19 -21.40
CA VAL A 78 -8.35 -18.69 -22.68
C VAL A 78 -7.28 -17.92 -23.46
N MET A 79 -6.44 -17.14 -22.78
CA MET A 79 -5.30 -16.46 -23.38
C MET A 79 -4.26 -17.46 -23.88
N ALA A 80 -3.94 -18.48 -23.11
CA ALA A 80 -3.00 -19.54 -23.52
C ALA A 80 -3.51 -20.29 -24.76
N GLN A 81 -4.82 -20.63 -24.81
CA GLN A 81 -5.44 -21.24 -26.01
C GLN A 81 -5.36 -20.32 -27.23
N ALA A 82 -5.65 -19.03 -27.07
CA ALA A 82 -5.54 -18.05 -28.14
C ALA A 82 -4.11 -17.94 -28.67
N ILE A 83 -3.12 -17.96 -27.78
CA ILE A 83 -1.70 -17.95 -28.15
C ILE A 83 -1.31 -19.27 -28.85
N GLN A 84 -1.79 -20.42 -28.37
CA GLN A 84 -1.57 -21.71 -29.03
C GLN A 84 -2.09 -21.71 -30.49
N HIS A 85 -3.27 -21.12 -30.75
CA HIS A 85 -3.84 -21.01 -32.08
C HIS A 85 -3.02 -20.11 -33.01
N LEU A 86 -2.55 -18.98 -32.52
CA LEU A 86 -1.84 -17.98 -33.32
C LEU A 86 -0.35 -18.27 -33.47
N TYR A 87 0.26 -18.87 -32.45
CA TYR A 87 1.69 -19.16 -32.39
C TYR A 87 1.94 -20.63 -32.01
N PRO A 88 1.71 -21.56 -32.95
CA PRO A 88 1.92 -22.99 -32.70
C PRO A 88 3.36 -23.28 -32.27
N GLY A 89 3.53 -24.22 -31.36
CA GLY A 89 4.84 -24.57 -30.81
C GLY A 89 5.22 -23.81 -29.52
N THR A 90 4.42 -22.84 -29.11
CA THR A 90 4.60 -22.17 -27.81
C THR A 90 4.50 -23.17 -26.64
N LYS A 91 5.45 -23.11 -25.69
CA LYS A 91 5.45 -23.91 -24.48
C LYS A 91 4.94 -23.08 -23.32
N PHE A 92 3.98 -23.62 -22.61
CA PHE A 92 3.30 -22.95 -21.50
C PHE A 92 3.88 -23.39 -20.16
N ALA A 93 4.26 -22.43 -19.31
CA ALA A 93 4.77 -22.69 -17.98
C ALA A 93 3.67 -22.59 -16.91
N ILE A 94 3.45 -21.42 -16.35
CA ILE A 94 2.42 -21.17 -15.33
C ILE A 94 1.61 -19.93 -15.65
N GLY A 95 0.29 -19.97 -15.30
CA GLY A 95 -0.65 -18.89 -15.57
C GLY A 95 -1.62 -18.63 -14.41
N PRO A 96 -1.16 -18.08 -13.26
CA PRO A 96 -2.02 -17.83 -12.13
C PRO A 96 -2.86 -16.57 -12.30
N ALA A 97 -3.98 -16.52 -11.58
CA ALA A 97 -4.65 -15.27 -11.26
C ALA A 97 -3.87 -14.52 -10.19
N ILE A 98 -3.94 -13.19 -10.25
CA ILE A 98 -3.40 -12.25 -9.26
C ILE A 98 -4.48 -11.21 -8.92
N ASP A 99 -4.25 -10.38 -7.90
CA ASP A 99 -5.25 -9.44 -7.40
C ASP A 99 -5.79 -8.49 -8.49
N ASP A 100 -4.92 -7.98 -9.37
CA ASP A 100 -5.30 -7.04 -10.43
C ASP A 100 -5.55 -7.68 -11.81
N GLY A 101 -5.44 -9.01 -11.91
CA GLY A 101 -5.59 -9.68 -13.20
C GLY A 101 -5.06 -11.10 -13.21
N PHE A 102 -4.29 -11.41 -14.22
CA PHE A 102 -3.61 -12.70 -14.39
C PHE A 102 -2.40 -12.53 -15.31
N TYR A 103 -1.53 -13.52 -15.33
CA TYR A 103 -0.46 -13.60 -16.33
C TYR A 103 -0.27 -15.02 -16.83
N TYR A 104 0.52 -15.17 -17.87
CA TYR A 104 1.01 -16.47 -18.31
C TYR A 104 2.48 -16.37 -18.69
N ASP A 105 3.30 -17.28 -18.14
CA ASP A 105 4.70 -17.47 -18.51
C ASP A 105 4.81 -18.47 -19.63
N LEU A 106 5.51 -18.10 -20.69
CA LEU A 106 5.61 -18.91 -21.90
C LEU A 106 6.99 -18.80 -22.57
N GLU A 107 7.36 -19.85 -23.28
CA GLU A 107 8.51 -19.90 -24.17
C GLU A 107 8.00 -20.01 -25.60
N SER A 108 8.39 -19.10 -26.47
CA SER A 108 8.05 -19.09 -27.89
C SER A 108 9.21 -18.58 -28.71
N ASP A 109 9.32 -19.02 -29.96
CA ASP A 109 10.26 -18.44 -30.91
C ASP A 109 9.84 -17.02 -31.36
N HIS A 110 8.55 -16.68 -31.18
CA HIS A 110 8.04 -15.33 -31.38
C HIS A 110 8.29 -14.47 -30.15
N VAL A 111 8.82 -13.26 -30.37
CA VAL A 111 9.00 -12.26 -29.30
C VAL A 111 7.73 -11.42 -29.24
N PHE A 112 6.95 -11.62 -28.18
CA PHE A 112 5.69 -10.89 -27.98
C PHE A 112 5.91 -9.43 -27.65
N SER A 113 5.03 -8.60 -28.21
CA SER A 113 4.97 -7.16 -27.97
C SER A 113 3.51 -6.70 -27.85
N GLN A 114 3.30 -5.42 -27.58
CA GLN A 114 1.94 -4.84 -27.54
C GLN A 114 1.23 -4.88 -28.91
N GLU A 115 1.97 -5.01 -30.01
CA GLU A 115 1.43 -5.10 -31.37
C GLU A 115 0.64 -6.40 -31.57
N ASP A 116 0.99 -7.46 -30.85
CA ASP A 116 0.32 -8.77 -30.90
C ASP A 116 -1.02 -8.79 -30.17
N PHE A 117 -1.23 -7.85 -29.22
CA PHE A 117 -2.38 -7.88 -28.32
C PHE A 117 -3.72 -7.87 -29.03
N ALA A 118 -3.87 -7.06 -30.06
CA ALA A 118 -5.12 -6.98 -30.82
C ALA A 118 -5.50 -8.31 -31.47
N ALA A 119 -4.51 -9.07 -31.97
CA ALA A 119 -4.73 -10.39 -32.58
C ALA A 119 -5.09 -11.42 -31.50
N ILE A 120 -4.37 -11.44 -30.38
CA ILE A 120 -4.63 -12.36 -29.26
C ILE A 120 -6.01 -12.08 -28.66
N GLU A 121 -6.34 -10.82 -28.35
CA GLU A 121 -7.65 -10.42 -27.81
C GLU A 121 -8.81 -10.82 -28.77
N LYS A 122 -8.61 -10.67 -30.05
CA LYS A 122 -9.60 -11.11 -31.07
C LYS A 122 -9.83 -12.62 -31.04
N GLU A 123 -8.76 -13.40 -30.87
CA GLU A 123 -8.87 -14.85 -30.78
C GLU A 123 -9.49 -15.29 -29.45
N MET A 124 -9.10 -14.66 -28.33
CA MET A 124 -9.74 -14.86 -27.03
C MET A 124 -11.25 -14.58 -27.09
N ALA A 125 -11.67 -13.53 -27.80
CA ALA A 125 -13.08 -13.19 -27.96
C ALA A 125 -13.83 -14.26 -28.76
N LYS A 126 -13.22 -14.91 -29.78
CA LYS A 126 -13.82 -16.04 -30.50
C LYS A 126 -14.00 -17.25 -29.60
N ILE A 127 -12.97 -17.60 -28.81
CA ILE A 127 -13.01 -18.70 -27.84
C ILE A 127 -14.11 -18.46 -26.79
N ALA A 128 -14.20 -17.26 -26.26
CA ALA A 128 -15.24 -16.87 -25.31
C ALA A 128 -16.64 -16.97 -25.92
N LYS A 129 -16.80 -16.48 -27.14
CA LYS A 129 -18.09 -16.56 -27.90
C LYS A 129 -18.50 -18.00 -28.23
N ALA A 130 -17.55 -18.90 -28.45
CA ALA A 130 -17.81 -20.31 -28.67
C ALA A 130 -18.40 -21.01 -27.45
N ASN A 131 -18.29 -20.41 -26.26
CA ASN A 131 -18.85 -20.90 -25.01
C ASN A 131 -18.50 -22.36 -24.71
N LEU A 132 -17.22 -22.70 -24.89
CA LEU A 132 -16.71 -24.05 -24.71
C LEU A 132 -16.85 -24.47 -23.23
N PRO A 133 -17.32 -25.70 -22.95
CA PRO A 133 -17.29 -26.25 -21.62
C PRO A 133 -15.82 -26.38 -21.15
N ILE A 134 -15.61 -26.27 -19.84
CA ILE A 134 -14.29 -26.49 -19.24
C ILE A 134 -14.39 -27.76 -18.41
N ASP A 135 -13.73 -28.81 -18.86
CA ASP A 135 -13.80 -30.14 -18.27
C ASP A 135 -12.57 -30.42 -17.41
N LYS A 136 -12.79 -30.80 -16.16
CA LYS A 136 -11.75 -31.24 -15.23
C LYS A 136 -11.56 -32.75 -15.35
N LYS A 137 -10.29 -33.20 -15.45
CA LYS A 137 -9.91 -34.61 -15.38
C LYS A 137 -8.81 -34.81 -14.36
N ILE A 138 -8.91 -35.89 -13.60
CA ILE A 138 -7.84 -36.37 -12.73
C ILE A 138 -7.09 -37.44 -13.54
N LEU A 139 -5.78 -37.33 -13.61
CA LEU A 139 -4.91 -38.26 -14.32
C LEU A 139 -3.93 -38.89 -13.32
N SER A 140 -3.53 -40.12 -13.61
CA SER A 140 -2.36 -40.69 -12.95
C SER A 140 -1.10 -39.92 -13.39
N ARG A 141 -0.04 -39.98 -12.58
CA ARG A 141 1.23 -39.29 -12.91
C ARG A 141 1.77 -39.72 -14.28
N ASN A 142 1.72 -41.01 -14.59
CA ASN A 142 2.22 -41.53 -15.85
C ASN A 142 1.41 -41.02 -17.05
N GLU A 143 0.07 -41.05 -16.96
CA GLU A 143 -0.81 -40.50 -17.98
C GLU A 143 -0.57 -39.02 -18.22
N ALA A 144 -0.41 -38.23 -17.15
CA ALA A 144 -0.14 -36.81 -17.25
C ALA A 144 1.23 -36.53 -17.89
N LEU A 145 2.28 -37.25 -17.49
CA LEU A 145 3.61 -37.13 -18.09
C LEU A 145 3.61 -37.48 -19.57
N GLU A 146 2.95 -38.58 -19.98
CA GLU A 146 2.84 -38.97 -21.36
C GLU A 146 2.07 -37.94 -22.18
N PHE A 147 0.94 -37.45 -21.65
CA PHE A 147 0.11 -36.44 -22.28
C PHE A 147 0.87 -35.15 -22.62
N PHE A 148 1.62 -34.60 -21.62
CA PHE A 148 2.35 -33.35 -21.84
C PHE A 148 3.65 -33.55 -22.65
N ARG A 149 4.31 -34.71 -22.57
CA ARG A 149 5.47 -35.05 -23.43
C ARG A 149 5.07 -35.13 -24.89
N SER A 150 3.97 -35.82 -25.21
CA SER A 150 3.47 -35.93 -26.57
C SER A 150 3.13 -34.59 -27.22
N ARG A 151 2.88 -33.56 -26.42
CA ARG A 151 2.57 -32.18 -26.84
C ARG A 151 3.74 -31.20 -26.72
N ASN A 152 4.94 -31.72 -26.48
CA ASN A 152 6.16 -30.91 -26.31
C ASN A 152 6.05 -29.81 -25.20
N GLN A 153 5.25 -30.04 -24.15
CA GLN A 153 5.05 -29.11 -23.03
C GLN A 153 6.01 -29.42 -21.89
N GLY A 154 7.31 -29.14 -22.09
CA GLY A 154 8.39 -29.52 -21.17
C GLY A 154 8.24 -28.92 -19.77
N TYR A 155 7.74 -27.67 -19.63
CA TYR A 155 7.53 -27.06 -18.34
C TYR A 155 6.46 -27.79 -17.51
N LYS A 156 5.40 -28.27 -18.15
CA LYS A 156 4.35 -29.07 -17.47
C LYS A 156 4.90 -30.42 -17.00
N VAL A 157 5.80 -31.02 -17.80
CA VAL A 157 6.49 -32.26 -17.39
C VAL A 157 7.34 -32.03 -16.12
N ILE A 158 8.13 -30.96 -16.10
CA ILE A 158 8.93 -30.58 -14.93
C ILE A 158 8.05 -30.35 -13.71
N LEU A 159 6.96 -29.58 -13.86
CA LEU A 159 6.01 -29.33 -12.77
C LEU A 159 5.41 -30.61 -12.19
N ILE A 160 5.04 -31.58 -13.05
CA ILE A 160 4.49 -32.87 -12.60
C ILE A 160 5.55 -33.70 -11.86
N GLN A 161 6.80 -33.68 -12.32
CA GLN A 161 7.89 -34.42 -11.68
C GLN A 161 8.20 -33.91 -10.27
N ASP A 162 8.05 -32.61 -10.04
CA ASP A 162 8.31 -31.97 -8.75
C ASP A 162 7.16 -32.08 -7.74
N LEU A 163 5.99 -32.53 -8.15
CA LEU A 163 4.87 -32.75 -7.24
C LEU A 163 5.17 -33.93 -6.29
N PRO A 164 4.73 -33.91 -5.02
CA PRO A 164 4.76 -35.06 -4.11
C PRO A 164 4.14 -36.32 -4.76
N GLU A 165 4.59 -37.49 -4.34
CA GLU A 165 4.13 -38.76 -4.95
C GLU A 165 2.61 -38.98 -4.84
N ASP A 166 2.02 -38.53 -3.75
CA ASP A 166 0.60 -38.61 -3.43
C ASP A 166 -0.25 -37.46 -3.99
N ALA A 167 0.37 -36.51 -4.69
CA ALA A 167 -0.33 -35.35 -5.22
C ALA A 167 -1.40 -35.73 -6.26
N ILE A 168 -2.59 -35.18 -6.14
CA ILE A 168 -3.66 -35.29 -7.13
C ILE A 168 -3.32 -34.42 -8.33
N ILE A 169 -3.12 -35.04 -9.50
CA ILE A 169 -2.82 -34.35 -10.74
C ILE A 169 -4.11 -34.13 -11.52
N SER A 170 -4.49 -32.88 -11.68
CA SER A 170 -5.67 -32.50 -12.44
C SER A 170 -5.32 -31.70 -13.69
N THR A 171 -6.11 -31.86 -14.73
CA THR A 171 -6.05 -31.08 -15.97
C THR A 171 -7.41 -30.46 -16.25
N TYR A 172 -7.37 -29.30 -16.91
CA TYR A 172 -8.58 -28.63 -17.38
C TYR A 172 -8.51 -28.47 -18.89
N THR A 173 -9.56 -28.95 -19.57
CA THR A 173 -9.66 -28.94 -21.04
C THR A 173 -10.79 -28.02 -21.48
N GLN A 174 -10.49 -27.15 -22.43
CA GLN A 174 -11.45 -26.31 -23.14
C GLN A 174 -11.21 -26.40 -24.65
N GLY A 175 -12.12 -27.09 -25.37
CA GLY A 175 -11.91 -27.36 -26.78
C GLY A 175 -10.65 -28.18 -27.05
N ASP A 176 -9.71 -27.61 -27.80
CA ASP A 176 -8.43 -28.22 -28.18
C ASP A 176 -7.26 -27.87 -27.24
N PHE A 177 -7.50 -27.05 -26.22
CA PHE A 177 -6.49 -26.68 -25.23
C PHE A 177 -6.69 -27.42 -23.90
N THR A 178 -5.60 -28.00 -23.39
CA THR A 178 -5.58 -28.67 -22.08
C THR A 178 -4.39 -28.19 -21.27
N ASP A 179 -4.64 -27.78 -20.04
CA ASP A 179 -3.61 -27.32 -19.12
C ASP A 179 -3.52 -28.16 -17.83
N LEU A 180 -2.30 -28.24 -17.27
CA LEU A 180 -2.04 -28.76 -15.93
C LEU A 180 -2.43 -27.70 -14.90
N CYS A 181 -3.45 -27.95 -14.10
CA CYS A 181 -3.97 -26.95 -13.19
C CYS A 181 -4.74 -27.57 -12.03
N ARG A 182 -4.66 -26.94 -10.86
CA ARG A 182 -5.47 -27.30 -9.69
C ARG A 182 -6.91 -26.74 -9.76
N GLY A 183 -7.11 -25.69 -10.54
CA GLY A 183 -8.32 -24.90 -10.55
C GLY A 183 -8.42 -23.93 -9.35
N PRO A 184 -9.60 -23.40 -9.01
CA PRO A 184 -10.86 -23.60 -9.71
C PRO A 184 -10.97 -22.80 -11.02
N HIS A 185 -11.92 -23.22 -11.86
CA HIS A 185 -12.29 -22.53 -13.09
C HIS A 185 -13.80 -22.34 -13.20
N VAL A 186 -14.23 -21.31 -13.93
CA VAL A 186 -15.65 -21.17 -14.29
C VAL A 186 -16.09 -22.33 -15.21
N ARG A 187 -17.41 -22.51 -15.38
CA ARG A 187 -17.95 -23.70 -16.08
C ARG A 187 -17.73 -23.69 -17.59
N SER A 188 -17.61 -22.51 -18.19
CA SER A 188 -17.40 -22.38 -19.64
C SER A 188 -16.68 -21.08 -19.98
N THR A 189 -16.02 -21.05 -21.15
CA THR A 189 -15.35 -19.86 -21.68
C THR A 189 -16.29 -18.69 -21.93
N GLY A 190 -17.59 -18.94 -22.11
CA GLY A 190 -18.62 -17.93 -22.33
C GLY A 190 -18.91 -17.03 -21.10
N LYS A 191 -18.39 -17.39 -19.92
CA LYS A 191 -18.43 -16.50 -18.75
C LYS A 191 -17.43 -15.33 -18.86
N LEU A 192 -16.38 -15.49 -19.67
CA LEU A 192 -15.38 -14.47 -19.96
C LEU A 192 -15.91 -13.51 -21.02
N LYS A 193 -16.36 -12.33 -20.62
CA LYS A 193 -16.95 -11.33 -21.54
C LYS A 193 -16.03 -10.14 -21.77
N VAL A 194 -15.31 -9.73 -20.74
CA VAL A 194 -14.54 -8.49 -20.72
C VAL A 194 -13.13 -8.78 -20.21
N PHE A 195 -12.12 -8.47 -21.04
CA PHE A 195 -10.71 -8.69 -20.72
C PHE A 195 -9.84 -7.70 -21.50
N LYS A 196 -8.60 -7.52 -21.04
CA LYS A 196 -7.60 -6.67 -21.69
C LYS A 196 -6.20 -7.21 -21.44
N LEU A 197 -5.38 -7.33 -22.49
CA LEU A 197 -3.95 -7.57 -22.38
C LEU A 197 -3.26 -6.25 -22.00
N MET A 198 -2.30 -6.31 -21.08
CA MET A 198 -1.73 -5.13 -20.45
C MET A 198 -0.27 -4.87 -20.83
N THR A 199 0.62 -5.83 -20.55
CA THR A 199 2.06 -5.68 -20.79
C THR A 199 2.72 -7.03 -21.06
N VAL A 200 3.90 -6.97 -21.71
CA VAL A 200 4.83 -8.11 -21.81
C VAL A 200 6.07 -7.77 -20.99
N ALA A 201 6.60 -8.74 -20.27
CA ALA A 201 7.85 -8.62 -19.51
C ALA A 201 8.65 -9.93 -19.60
N GLY A 202 9.96 -9.85 -19.38
CA GLY A 202 10.78 -11.03 -19.11
C GLY A 202 10.55 -11.52 -17.68
N ALA A 203 10.54 -12.83 -17.47
CA ALA A 203 10.47 -13.45 -16.15
C ALA A 203 11.33 -14.71 -16.12
N TYR A 204 12.21 -14.82 -15.15
CA TYR A 204 12.99 -16.04 -14.99
C TYR A 204 12.11 -17.20 -14.52
N TRP A 205 12.30 -18.37 -15.11
CA TRP A 205 11.60 -19.58 -14.67
C TRP A 205 11.81 -19.81 -13.16
N ARG A 206 10.69 -19.88 -12.41
CA ARG A 206 10.67 -20.01 -10.95
C ARG A 206 11.30 -18.82 -10.18
N GLY A 207 11.45 -17.68 -10.82
CA GLY A 207 12.03 -16.50 -10.18
C GLY A 207 13.55 -16.57 -9.93
N ASP A 208 14.24 -17.61 -10.44
CA ASP A 208 15.68 -17.78 -10.29
C ASP A 208 16.39 -17.24 -11.54
N GLU A 209 17.28 -16.28 -11.36
CA GLU A 209 18.05 -15.62 -12.44
C GLU A 209 18.99 -16.56 -13.20
N HIS A 210 19.31 -17.73 -12.63
CA HIS A 210 20.11 -18.76 -13.28
C HIS A 210 19.29 -19.62 -14.25
N ASN A 211 17.97 -19.57 -14.19
CA ASN A 211 17.08 -20.29 -15.06
C ASN A 211 16.78 -19.50 -16.35
N LYS A 212 16.18 -20.20 -17.31
CA LYS A 212 15.78 -19.59 -18.59
C LYS A 212 14.81 -18.43 -18.37
N MET A 213 15.06 -17.33 -19.07
CA MET A 213 14.12 -16.19 -19.14
C MET A 213 12.95 -16.55 -20.06
N LEU A 214 11.74 -16.49 -19.52
CA LEU A 214 10.48 -16.67 -20.22
C LEU A 214 9.86 -15.31 -20.54
N GLN A 215 8.89 -15.32 -21.44
CA GLN A 215 8.05 -14.16 -21.72
C GLN A 215 6.79 -14.24 -20.87
N ARG A 216 6.47 -13.19 -20.12
CA ARG A 216 5.30 -13.07 -19.26
C ARG A 216 4.33 -12.06 -19.85
N ILE A 217 3.13 -12.51 -20.22
CA ILE A 217 2.06 -11.63 -20.68
C ILE A 217 1.09 -11.39 -19.54
N TYR A 218 0.97 -10.12 -19.12
CA TYR A 218 0.00 -9.68 -18.12
C TYR A 218 -1.30 -9.25 -18.77
N ALA A 219 -2.41 -9.63 -18.14
CA ALA A 219 -3.75 -9.29 -18.60
C ALA A 219 -4.71 -9.14 -17.42
N THR A 220 -5.91 -8.62 -17.67
CA THR A 220 -6.99 -8.54 -16.68
C THR A 220 -8.33 -8.96 -17.29
N ALA A 221 -9.26 -9.34 -16.43
CA ALA A 221 -10.63 -9.68 -16.81
C ALA A 221 -11.62 -9.21 -15.75
N PHE A 222 -12.83 -8.84 -16.20
CA PHE A 222 -13.94 -8.40 -15.37
C PHE A 222 -15.25 -9.00 -15.91
N PHE A 223 -16.32 -8.94 -15.08
CA PHE A 223 -17.63 -9.42 -15.48
C PHE A 223 -18.37 -8.45 -16.42
N ASP A 224 -18.10 -7.15 -16.25
CA ASP A 224 -18.68 -6.11 -17.09
C ASP A 224 -17.66 -5.06 -17.55
N LYS A 225 -18.08 -4.28 -18.55
CA LYS A 225 -17.20 -3.30 -19.19
C LYS A 225 -16.95 -2.07 -18.30
N GLU A 226 -17.88 -1.69 -17.47
CA GLU A 226 -17.75 -0.51 -16.60
C GLU A 226 -16.64 -0.73 -15.56
N GLU A 227 -16.53 -1.95 -15.02
CA GLU A 227 -15.45 -2.34 -14.11
C GLU A 227 -14.09 -2.29 -14.80
N LEU A 228 -13.98 -2.81 -16.04
CA LEU A 228 -12.74 -2.73 -16.82
C LEU A 228 -12.36 -1.28 -17.11
N ASP A 229 -13.31 -0.47 -17.60
CA ASP A 229 -13.08 0.93 -17.96
C ASP A 229 -12.63 1.74 -16.73
N ARG A 230 -13.25 1.49 -15.56
CA ARG A 230 -12.83 2.07 -14.27
C ARG A 230 -11.42 1.62 -13.88
N PHE A 231 -11.11 0.35 -13.98
CA PHE A 231 -9.77 -0.19 -13.68
C PHE A 231 -8.70 0.47 -14.57
N LEU A 232 -8.94 0.54 -15.88
CA LEU A 232 -8.02 1.17 -16.84
C LEU A 232 -7.85 2.67 -16.57
N PHE A 233 -8.93 3.36 -16.22
CA PHE A 233 -8.87 4.77 -15.84
C PHE A 233 -8.02 4.98 -14.59
N VAL A 234 -8.28 4.22 -13.52
CA VAL A 234 -7.50 4.31 -12.26
C VAL A 234 -6.03 4.02 -12.51
N ARG A 235 -5.71 3.02 -13.33
CA ARG A 235 -4.32 2.67 -13.68
C ARG A 235 -3.64 3.79 -14.48
N ALA A 236 -4.30 4.35 -15.48
CA ALA A 236 -3.76 5.45 -16.27
C ALA A 236 -3.55 6.72 -15.41
N GLU A 237 -4.48 7.01 -14.51
CA GLU A 237 -4.33 8.11 -13.56
C GLU A 237 -3.20 7.86 -12.56
N ALA A 238 -3.04 6.64 -12.04
CA ALA A 238 -1.93 6.28 -11.17
C ALA A 238 -0.58 6.48 -11.87
N GLU A 239 -0.46 6.12 -13.15
CA GLU A 239 0.76 6.32 -13.93
C GLU A 239 1.09 7.82 -14.15
N LYS A 240 0.08 8.66 -14.37
CA LYS A 240 0.26 10.12 -14.48
C LYS A 240 0.66 10.76 -13.16
N ARG A 241 0.20 10.19 -12.04
CA ARG A 241 0.42 10.70 -10.68
C ARG A 241 1.66 10.11 -10.01
N ASP A 242 2.36 9.17 -10.66
CA ASP A 242 3.55 8.50 -10.12
C ASP A 242 4.51 9.50 -9.48
N HIS A 243 4.74 9.35 -8.16
CA HIS A 243 5.56 10.27 -7.38
C HIS A 243 7.00 10.37 -7.88
N ARG A 244 7.53 9.32 -8.54
CA ARG A 244 8.88 9.33 -9.13
C ARG A 244 8.96 10.28 -10.34
N LYS A 245 7.90 10.29 -11.18
CA LYS A 245 7.79 11.21 -12.33
C LYS A 245 7.56 12.65 -11.85
N LEU A 246 6.54 12.84 -11.01
CA LEU A 246 6.19 14.15 -10.49
C LEU A 246 7.28 14.75 -9.59
N GLY A 247 7.92 13.92 -8.76
CA GLY A 247 9.03 14.35 -7.91
C GLY A 247 10.20 14.89 -8.73
N LYS A 248 10.54 14.23 -9.84
CA LYS A 248 11.55 14.73 -10.78
C LYS A 248 11.10 16.01 -11.48
N GLN A 249 9.87 16.07 -12.00
CA GLN A 249 9.32 17.25 -12.69
C GLN A 249 9.25 18.49 -11.80
N LEU A 250 8.87 18.30 -10.54
CA LEU A 250 8.74 19.36 -9.54
C LEU A 250 10.04 19.61 -8.75
N ASN A 251 11.12 18.89 -9.07
CA ASN A 251 12.42 19.01 -8.41
C ASN A 251 12.35 18.80 -6.89
N LEU A 252 11.67 17.73 -6.45
CA LEU A 252 11.46 17.46 -5.02
C LEU A 252 12.52 16.56 -4.41
N PHE A 253 12.94 15.53 -5.13
CA PHE A 253 13.95 14.56 -4.68
C PHE A 253 14.59 13.81 -5.85
N SER A 254 15.70 13.11 -5.57
CA SER A 254 16.38 12.22 -6.50
C SER A 254 16.91 10.96 -5.81
N PHE A 255 17.25 9.95 -6.62
CA PHE A 255 17.99 8.75 -6.21
C PHE A 255 19.26 8.67 -7.05
N HIS A 256 20.35 8.15 -6.45
CA HIS A 256 21.66 8.05 -7.09
C HIS A 256 22.20 6.60 -6.94
N GLU A 257 23.10 6.22 -7.83
CA GLU A 257 23.73 4.89 -7.84
C GLU A 257 24.61 4.65 -6.61
N GLU A 258 25.16 5.72 -6.03
CA GLU A 258 25.96 5.67 -4.81
C GLU A 258 25.16 5.32 -3.57
N GLY A 259 23.82 5.42 -3.63
CA GLY A 259 22.92 5.13 -2.51
C GLY A 259 21.58 4.58 -2.99
N PRO A 260 21.51 3.33 -3.49
CA PRO A 260 20.25 2.75 -3.96
C PRO A 260 19.29 2.58 -2.78
N GLY A 261 18.10 3.21 -2.90
CA GLY A 261 17.09 3.23 -1.83
C GLY A 261 17.29 4.33 -0.79
N PHE A 262 18.24 5.26 -1.00
CA PHE A 262 18.45 6.43 -0.15
C PHE A 262 17.98 7.69 -0.88
N PRO A 263 16.85 8.33 -0.50
CA PRO A 263 16.34 9.52 -1.17
C PRO A 263 17.18 10.76 -0.82
N PHE A 264 17.49 11.58 -1.83
CA PHE A 264 18.09 12.89 -1.69
C PHE A 264 17.02 13.95 -1.86
N PHE A 265 16.62 14.63 -0.80
CA PHE A 265 15.63 15.69 -0.86
C PHE A 265 16.24 16.99 -1.38
N HIS A 266 15.59 17.57 -2.39
CA HIS A 266 15.94 18.88 -2.93
C HIS A 266 15.26 20.00 -2.11
N PRO A 267 15.66 21.29 -2.30
CA PRO A 267 15.09 22.39 -1.50
C PRO A 267 13.55 22.43 -1.48
N LYS A 268 12.90 22.20 -2.63
CA LYS A 268 11.42 22.15 -2.71
C LYS A 268 10.81 20.96 -1.95
N GLY A 269 11.48 19.81 -1.99
CA GLY A 269 11.07 18.64 -1.21
C GLY A 269 11.26 18.83 0.29
N MET A 270 12.34 19.54 0.68
CA MET A 270 12.59 19.88 2.09
C MET A 270 11.54 20.82 2.65
N VAL A 271 10.95 21.71 1.85
CA VAL A 271 9.83 22.55 2.30
C VAL A 271 8.65 21.66 2.73
N ILE A 272 8.22 20.72 1.87
CA ILE A 272 7.11 19.81 2.19
C ILE A 272 7.40 19.05 3.48
N ARG A 273 8.61 18.46 3.58
CA ARG A 273 9.03 17.70 4.76
C ARG A 273 8.99 18.54 6.05
N ASN A 274 9.48 19.75 5.99
CA ASN A 274 9.54 20.63 7.16
C ASN A 274 8.14 21.12 7.57
N GLU A 275 7.23 21.39 6.63
CA GLU A 275 5.85 21.77 6.93
C GLU A 275 5.07 20.60 7.58
N LEU A 276 5.29 19.35 7.14
CA LEU A 276 4.71 18.18 7.79
C LEU A 276 5.20 18.01 9.23
N ILE A 277 6.51 18.15 9.45
CA ILE A 277 7.11 18.09 10.80
C ILE A 277 6.60 19.26 11.67
N ALA A 278 6.49 20.46 11.10
CA ALA A 278 5.99 21.63 11.84
C ALA A 278 4.53 21.42 12.28
N TYR A 279 3.70 20.87 11.41
CA TYR A 279 2.32 20.55 11.73
C TYR A 279 2.22 19.48 12.83
N GLU A 280 3.00 18.43 12.74
CA GLU A 280 2.96 17.41 13.80
C GLU A 280 3.51 17.92 15.12
N ARG A 281 4.49 18.84 15.14
CA ARG A 281 4.93 19.53 16.35
C ARG A 281 3.82 20.37 17.01
N GLU A 282 2.87 20.90 16.21
CA GLU A 282 1.67 21.54 16.78
C GLU A 282 0.81 20.51 17.50
N LEU A 283 0.59 19.33 16.88
CA LEU A 283 -0.13 18.23 17.52
C LEU A 283 0.61 17.71 18.76
N PHE A 284 1.94 17.61 18.72
CA PHE A 284 2.74 17.25 19.91
C PHE A 284 2.45 18.17 21.08
N ARG A 285 2.44 19.50 20.84
CA ARG A 285 2.10 20.47 21.89
C ARG A 285 0.66 20.32 22.40
N GLU A 286 -0.29 20.11 21.47
CA GLU A 286 -1.70 19.96 21.81
C GLU A 286 -1.96 18.70 22.65
N PHE A 287 -1.32 17.58 22.27
CA PHE A 287 -1.52 16.29 22.92
C PHE A 287 -0.52 15.98 24.04
N GLY A 288 0.38 16.92 24.36
CA GLY A 288 1.29 16.85 25.49
C GLY A 288 2.47 15.90 25.28
N TYR A 289 3.06 15.88 24.08
CA TYR A 289 4.30 15.16 23.78
C TYR A 289 5.53 16.03 24.02
N GLU A 290 6.58 15.42 24.57
CA GLU A 290 7.92 15.97 24.63
C GLU A 290 8.75 15.44 23.46
N GLU A 291 9.44 16.32 22.70
CA GLU A 291 10.28 15.91 21.59
C GLU A 291 11.70 15.58 22.06
N ILE A 292 12.23 14.42 21.66
CA ILE A 292 13.61 14.00 21.92
C ILE A 292 14.33 13.66 20.62
N MET A 293 15.62 13.37 20.72
CA MET A 293 16.44 12.81 19.67
C MET A 293 17.38 11.76 20.25
N THR A 294 17.43 10.58 19.63
CA THR A 294 18.32 9.49 20.02
C THR A 294 19.41 9.24 18.97
N PRO A 295 20.61 8.74 19.37
CA PRO A 295 21.70 8.47 18.44
C PRO A 295 21.32 7.42 17.36
N ILE A 296 21.91 7.58 16.18
CA ILE A 296 21.67 6.66 15.03
C ILE A 296 22.44 5.35 15.21
N ILE A 297 23.68 5.40 15.75
CA ILE A 297 24.54 4.23 15.91
C ILE A 297 24.59 3.88 17.40
N LEU A 298 24.25 2.65 17.74
CA LEU A 298 24.18 2.15 19.11
C LEU A 298 24.79 0.74 19.19
N SER A 299 25.33 0.40 20.37
CA SER A 299 26.06 -0.84 20.57
C SER A 299 25.17 -2.08 20.45
N LYS A 300 25.74 -3.19 20.02
CA LYS A 300 25.10 -4.51 19.91
C LYS A 300 24.39 -4.95 21.19
N LYS A 301 24.93 -4.59 22.36
CA LYS A 301 24.34 -4.94 23.67
C LYS A 301 22.89 -4.48 23.78
N LEU A 302 22.58 -3.28 23.29
CA LEU A 302 21.22 -2.72 23.27
C LEU A 302 20.28 -3.56 22.40
N TRP A 303 20.76 -3.97 21.23
CA TRP A 303 19.97 -4.73 20.26
C TRP A 303 19.73 -6.19 20.70
N LEU A 304 20.66 -6.78 21.42
CA LEU A 304 20.47 -8.08 22.09
C LEU A 304 19.43 -7.96 23.21
N GLN A 305 19.54 -6.92 24.06
CA GLN A 305 18.59 -6.71 25.15
C GLN A 305 17.16 -6.47 24.64
N SER A 306 16.98 -5.73 23.56
CA SER A 306 15.68 -5.46 22.96
C SER A 306 15.13 -6.62 22.13
N GLY A 307 15.91 -7.63 21.79
CA GLY A 307 15.51 -8.76 20.92
C GLY A 307 15.59 -8.46 19.43
N HIS A 308 15.94 -7.25 19.01
CA HIS A 308 16.07 -6.93 17.58
C HIS A 308 17.16 -7.72 16.91
N TRP A 309 18.23 -8.08 17.62
CA TRP A 309 19.32 -8.90 17.09
C TRP A 309 18.86 -10.29 16.68
N ASP A 310 17.90 -10.89 17.40
CA ASP A 310 17.41 -12.24 17.17
C ASP A 310 16.26 -12.28 16.14
N HIS A 311 15.40 -11.25 16.12
CA HIS A 311 14.18 -11.24 15.32
C HIS A 311 14.23 -10.32 14.08
N TYR A 312 15.24 -9.42 13.98
CA TYR A 312 15.28 -8.37 12.96
C TYR A 312 16.66 -8.18 12.31
N LYS A 313 17.63 -9.04 12.60
CA LYS A 313 19.05 -8.92 12.19
C LYS A 313 19.22 -8.75 10.68
N GLU A 314 18.47 -9.49 9.87
CA GLU A 314 18.57 -9.45 8.40
C GLU A 314 18.24 -8.06 7.81
N ASN A 315 17.47 -7.26 8.54
CA ASN A 315 17.09 -5.91 8.14
C ASN A 315 17.98 -4.81 8.75
N MET A 316 19.11 -5.15 9.38
CA MET A 316 19.97 -4.19 10.07
C MET A 316 21.28 -3.96 9.32
N TYR A 317 21.84 -2.75 9.47
CA TYR A 317 23.18 -2.41 9.05
C TYR A 317 24.12 -2.45 10.26
N PHE A 318 25.31 -3.02 10.10
CA PHE A 318 26.28 -3.22 11.16
C PHE A 318 27.57 -2.46 10.87
N THR A 319 28.27 -2.07 11.93
CA THR A 319 29.62 -1.50 11.89
C THR A 319 30.40 -1.93 13.12
N GLN A 320 31.73 -1.75 13.09
CA GLN A 320 32.60 -1.98 14.23
C GLN A 320 33.31 -0.69 14.60
N ILE A 321 33.37 -0.40 15.89
CA ILE A 321 34.07 0.75 16.48
C ILE A 321 34.90 0.19 17.64
N ASP A 322 36.23 0.40 17.60
CA ASP A 322 37.17 -0.08 18.63
C ASP A 322 37.01 -1.59 18.97
N GLU A 323 36.88 -2.41 17.93
CA GLU A 323 36.67 -3.87 17.99
C GLU A 323 35.33 -4.32 18.61
N GLU A 324 34.44 -3.39 18.96
CA GLU A 324 33.07 -3.68 19.39
C GLU A 324 32.06 -3.57 18.25
N ASP A 325 31.04 -4.44 18.23
CA ASP A 325 29.95 -4.42 17.25
C ASP A 325 28.93 -3.35 17.61
N TYR A 326 28.56 -2.55 16.60
CA TYR A 326 27.50 -1.57 16.63
C TYR A 326 26.50 -1.82 15.51
N ALA A 327 25.30 -1.26 15.63
CA ALA A 327 24.34 -1.24 14.53
C ALA A 327 23.76 0.16 14.33
N VAL A 328 23.43 0.45 13.09
CA VAL A 328 22.60 1.59 12.72
C VAL A 328 21.16 1.28 13.12
N LYS A 329 20.49 2.14 13.85
CA LYS A 329 19.17 1.85 14.41
C LYS A 329 18.13 1.55 13.33
N PRO A 330 17.45 0.39 13.38
CA PRO A 330 16.32 0.06 12.51
C PRO A 330 14.98 0.56 13.10
N MET A 331 14.97 0.88 14.39
CA MET A 331 13.83 1.35 15.19
C MET A 331 14.30 2.31 16.28
N ASN A 332 13.41 3.17 16.80
CA ASN A 332 13.74 4.18 17.81
C ASN A 332 13.46 3.72 19.25
N CYS A 333 12.63 2.69 19.43
CA CYS A 333 12.13 2.27 20.75
C CYS A 333 13.22 1.99 21.79
N PRO A 334 14.35 1.30 21.52
CA PRO A 334 15.37 1.10 22.56
C PRO A 334 16.02 2.41 23.03
N GLY A 335 16.19 3.36 22.10
CA GLY A 335 16.69 4.71 22.44
C GLY A 335 15.73 5.49 23.35
N GLY A 336 14.43 5.45 23.04
CA GLY A 336 13.38 6.07 23.86
C GLY A 336 13.29 5.47 25.26
N ILE A 337 13.47 4.15 25.37
CA ILE A 337 13.54 3.47 26.67
C ILE A 337 14.75 3.93 27.48
N LEU A 338 15.93 4.05 26.88
CA LEU A 338 17.12 4.55 27.56
C LEU A 338 16.90 5.99 28.05
N TYR A 339 16.25 6.83 27.26
CA TYR A 339 15.86 8.18 27.71
C TYR A 339 14.95 8.13 28.95
N TYR A 340 13.86 7.34 28.89
CA TYR A 340 12.96 7.21 30.04
C TYR A 340 13.71 6.80 31.32
N LYS A 341 14.63 5.87 31.22
CA LYS A 341 15.43 5.34 32.36
C LYS A 341 16.48 6.30 32.88
N THR A 342 16.69 7.47 32.28
CA THR A 342 17.63 8.47 32.84
C THR A 342 17.15 9.05 34.17
N ASN A 343 15.84 8.99 34.41
CA ASN A 343 15.22 9.48 35.65
C ASN A 343 14.30 8.39 36.23
N GLN A 344 14.04 8.53 37.54
CA GLN A 344 12.99 7.78 38.22
C GLN A 344 11.67 8.56 38.09
N HIS A 345 10.60 7.89 37.66
CA HIS A 345 9.29 8.49 37.45
C HIS A 345 8.29 8.04 38.49
N SER A 346 7.42 8.97 38.91
CA SER A 346 6.26 8.70 39.76
C SER A 346 5.01 8.42 38.89
N TYR A 347 4.06 7.64 39.39
CA TYR A 347 2.76 7.43 38.76
C TYR A 347 2.03 8.75 38.42
N ARG A 348 2.31 9.85 39.13
CA ARG A 348 1.74 11.18 38.86
C ARG A 348 2.28 11.84 37.59
N GLU A 349 3.42 11.39 37.08
CA GLU A 349 4.05 11.89 35.85
C GLU A 349 3.59 11.10 34.62
N LEU A 350 2.85 10.00 34.85
CA LEU A 350 2.32 9.15 33.77
C LEU A 350 0.90 9.58 33.38
N PRO A 351 0.55 9.48 32.10
CA PRO A 351 1.36 8.97 31.02
C PRO A 351 2.43 9.96 30.54
N LYS A 352 3.66 9.47 30.35
CA LYS A 352 4.74 10.25 29.76
C LYS A 352 4.85 9.97 28.28
N ARG A 353 4.61 11.00 27.45
CA ARG A 353 4.57 10.91 25.99
C ARG A 353 5.83 11.52 25.41
N VAL A 354 6.62 10.72 24.71
CA VAL A 354 7.93 11.09 24.16
C VAL A 354 7.94 10.85 22.68
N GLY A 355 8.09 11.91 21.88
CA GLY A 355 8.10 11.85 20.40
C GLY A 355 9.49 12.09 19.83
N GLU A 356 9.78 11.48 18.69
CA GLU A 356 11.04 11.63 17.96
C GLU A 356 10.78 11.57 16.44
N PHE A 357 11.30 12.57 15.70
CA PHE A 357 11.46 12.42 14.25
C PHE A 357 12.74 11.62 13.98
N GLY A 358 12.66 10.34 14.27
CA GLY A 358 13.81 9.44 14.30
C GLY A 358 14.18 8.92 12.91
N ILE A 359 15.44 9.15 12.51
CA ILE A 359 15.99 8.58 11.26
C ILE A 359 16.37 7.14 11.54
N VAL A 360 15.76 6.21 10.81
CA VAL A 360 16.03 4.77 10.89
C VAL A 360 16.49 4.21 9.55
N HIS A 361 17.24 3.10 9.59
CA HIS A 361 17.78 2.45 8.42
C HIS A 361 17.38 0.98 8.42
N ARG A 362 16.86 0.50 7.29
CA ARG A 362 16.48 -0.90 7.10
C ARG A 362 17.06 -1.45 5.81
N HIS A 363 17.68 -2.62 5.89
CA HIS A 363 18.24 -3.31 4.72
C HIS A 363 17.10 -3.94 3.91
N GLU A 364 16.46 -3.12 3.08
CA GLU A 364 15.47 -3.60 2.13
C GLU A 364 16.16 -4.23 0.91
N LEU A 365 15.62 -5.36 0.41
CA LEU A 365 16.13 -6.01 -0.80
C LEU A 365 16.01 -5.08 -2.00
N HIS A 366 16.98 -5.14 -2.92
CA HIS A 366 17.03 -4.25 -4.08
C HIS A 366 15.74 -4.31 -4.93
N GLY A 367 15.21 -5.51 -5.17
CA GLY A 367 13.98 -5.71 -5.94
C GLY A 367 12.69 -5.22 -5.27
N ALA A 368 12.73 -4.90 -3.96
CA ALA A 368 11.60 -4.37 -3.23
C ALA A 368 11.55 -2.84 -3.21
N LEU A 369 12.63 -2.15 -3.61
CA LEU A 369 12.71 -0.69 -3.59
C LEU A 369 11.73 -0.05 -4.57
N HIS A 370 10.99 0.98 -4.10
CA HIS A 370 9.96 1.62 -4.92
C HIS A 370 9.83 3.12 -4.63
N GLY A 371 10.70 3.94 -5.22
CA GLY A 371 10.70 5.39 -5.02
C GLY A 371 10.70 5.74 -3.52
N LEU A 372 9.84 6.68 -3.10
CA LEU A 372 9.67 7.04 -1.68
C LEU A 372 8.82 6.04 -0.89
N PHE A 373 8.09 5.13 -1.55
CA PHE A 373 7.22 4.16 -0.86
C PHE A 373 7.99 3.07 -0.13
N ARG A 374 9.16 2.68 -0.65
CA ARG A 374 10.03 1.71 -0.01
C ARG A 374 11.49 2.08 -0.20
N VAL A 375 12.09 2.54 0.88
CA VAL A 375 13.42 3.11 0.97
C VAL A 375 14.26 2.41 2.02
N ARG A 376 15.57 2.63 2.01
CA ARG A 376 16.50 2.08 3.02
C ARG A 376 16.80 3.02 4.18
N VAL A 377 16.49 4.31 4.03
CA VAL A 377 16.53 5.30 5.11
C VAL A 377 15.24 6.08 5.09
N PHE A 378 14.64 6.28 6.25
CA PHE A 378 13.44 7.10 6.39
C PHE A 378 13.35 7.73 7.77
N THR A 379 12.60 8.81 7.85
CA THR A 379 12.28 9.50 9.10
C THR A 379 10.93 9.02 9.58
N GLN A 380 10.91 8.44 10.77
CA GLN A 380 9.69 8.01 11.43
C GLN A 380 9.24 9.09 12.41
N ASP A 381 7.97 9.45 12.37
CA ASP A 381 7.32 10.31 13.38
C ASP A 381 6.94 9.47 14.61
N ASP A 382 7.94 8.86 15.19
CA ASP A 382 7.80 7.85 16.22
C ASP A 382 7.54 8.48 17.58
N ALA A 383 6.72 7.84 18.39
CA ALA A 383 6.59 8.23 19.79
C ALA A 383 6.33 7.01 20.68
N HIS A 384 6.78 7.14 21.92
CA HIS A 384 6.63 6.15 22.97
C HIS A 384 5.89 6.76 24.15
N ILE A 385 4.80 6.13 24.57
CA ILE A 385 4.00 6.56 25.71
C ILE A 385 4.22 5.54 26.81
N PHE A 386 4.84 5.98 27.91
CA PHE A 386 5.02 5.19 29.11
C PHE A 386 3.87 5.46 30.06
N MET A 387 3.18 4.42 30.52
CA MET A 387 1.93 4.57 31.27
C MET A 387 1.70 3.43 32.24
N THR A 388 0.70 3.59 33.08
CA THR A 388 0.16 2.52 33.92
C THR A 388 -0.81 1.65 33.10
N GLN A 389 -1.13 0.44 33.57
CA GLN A 389 -1.99 -0.48 32.84
C GLN A 389 -3.43 0.06 32.69
N ASP A 390 -3.94 0.79 33.68
CA ASP A 390 -5.28 1.39 33.67
C ASP A 390 -5.40 2.57 32.68
N GLN A 391 -4.28 3.17 32.26
CA GLN A 391 -4.25 4.26 31.28
C GLN A 391 -4.27 3.79 29.82
N MET A 392 -4.07 2.49 29.55
CA MET A 392 -3.90 1.96 28.20
C MET A 392 -5.04 2.36 27.25
N LYS A 393 -6.29 2.14 27.66
CA LYS A 393 -7.46 2.43 26.82
C LYS A 393 -7.57 3.90 26.45
N ASP A 394 -7.40 4.79 27.41
CA ASP A 394 -7.55 6.24 27.22
C ASP A 394 -6.44 6.80 26.33
N GLU A 395 -5.21 6.28 26.45
CA GLU A 395 -4.08 6.71 25.62
C GLU A 395 -4.22 6.25 24.16
N VAL A 396 -4.77 5.06 23.93
CA VAL A 396 -5.10 4.59 22.57
C VAL A 396 -6.17 5.49 21.94
N ILE A 397 -7.27 5.77 22.65
CA ILE A 397 -8.34 6.67 22.17
C ILE A 397 -7.79 8.06 21.83
N LYS A 398 -6.96 8.62 22.71
CA LYS A 398 -6.34 9.93 22.53
C LYS A 398 -5.40 9.97 21.32
N THR A 399 -4.66 8.90 21.09
CA THR A 399 -3.79 8.76 19.92
C THR A 399 -4.62 8.65 18.62
N MET A 400 -5.74 7.93 18.65
CA MET A 400 -6.67 7.87 17.52
C MET A 400 -7.28 9.23 17.18
N GLU A 401 -7.60 10.05 18.21
CA GLU A 401 -8.07 11.43 18.03
C GLU A 401 -7.00 12.29 17.35
N MET A 402 -5.74 12.16 17.76
CA MET A 402 -4.61 12.83 17.13
C MET A 402 -4.50 12.44 15.65
N TYR A 403 -4.63 11.15 15.29
CA TYR A 403 -4.57 10.69 13.91
C TYR A 403 -5.73 11.21 13.07
N ARG A 404 -6.93 11.27 13.64
CA ARG A 404 -8.08 11.89 12.95
C ARG A 404 -7.78 13.34 12.56
N LYS A 405 -7.17 14.13 13.45
CA LYS A 405 -6.73 15.51 13.14
C LYS A 405 -5.61 15.51 12.11
N LEU A 406 -4.61 14.61 12.26
CA LEU A 406 -3.47 14.52 11.38
C LEU A 406 -3.87 14.31 9.91
N TYR A 407 -4.79 13.39 9.65
CA TYR A 407 -5.21 13.05 8.29
C TYR A 407 -6.25 14.00 7.71
N SER A 408 -7.07 14.64 8.54
CA SER A 408 -8.18 15.50 8.10
C SER A 408 -7.73 16.68 7.25
N VAL A 409 -6.58 17.30 7.54
CA VAL A 409 -6.06 18.46 6.80
C VAL A 409 -5.61 18.13 5.36
N PHE A 410 -5.49 16.84 5.04
CA PHE A 410 -5.18 16.35 3.71
C PHE A 410 -6.40 15.77 2.98
N GLY A 411 -7.57 15.71 3.63
CA GLY A 411 -8.76 15.06 3.10
C GLY A 411 -8.60 13.54 2.94
N LEU A 412 -7.74 12.92 3.74
CA LEU A 412 -7.46 11.49 3.70
C LEU A 412 -8.43 10.73 4.61
N GLU A 413 -9.18 9.80 4.02
CA GLU A 413 -9.95 8.80 4.75
C GLU A 413 -9.05 7.62 5.14
N TYR A 414 -9.41 6.89 6.19
CA TYR A 414 -8.70 5.68 6.61
C TYR A 414 -9.65 4.61 7.12
N HIS A 415 -9.20 3.37 7.12
CA HIS A 415 -9.78 2.26 7.86
C HIS A 415 -8.75 1.67 8.82
N VAL A 416 -9.22 0.94 9.82
CA VAL A 416 -8.38 0.40 10.90
C VAL A 416 -8.38 -1.13 10.84
N GLU A 417 -7.21 -1.72 11.03
CA GLU A 417 -7.02 -3.16 11.17
C GLU A 417 -6.41 -3.46 12.54
N LEU A 418 -7.00 -4.41 13.29
CA LEU A 418 -6.43 -4.96 14.52
C LEU A 418 -5.61 -6.20 14.19
N SER A 419 -4.29 -6.03 14.20
CA SER A 419 -3.33 -7.09 13.91
C SER A 419 -2.97 -7.86 15.17
N THR A 420 -3.20 -9.19 15.15
CA THR A 420 -3.05 -10.06 16.30
C THR A 420 -1.69 -10.78 16.30
N ARG A 421 -1.51 -11.70 17.24
CA ARG A 421 -0.24 -12.40 17.50
C ARG A 421 0.32 -13.12 16.27
N THR A 422 1.61 -12.88 15.97
CA THR A 422 2.36 -13.60 14.94
C THR A 422 3.06 -14.84 15.50
N GLU A 423 3.36 -15.84 14.64
CA GLU A 423 4.01 -17.10 15.03
C GLU A 423 5.37 -16.88 15.73
N ASN A 424 6.19 -15.94 15.25
CA ASN A 424 7.52 -15.64 15.77
C ASN A 424 7.51 -14.49 16.80
N SER A 425 6.56 -14.50 17.73
CA SER A 425 6.39 -13.45 18.73
C SER A 425 7.05 -13.76 20.07
N MET A 426 7.44 -12.70 20.78
CA MET A 426 7.90 -12.77 22.18
C MET A 426 6.73 -12.77 23.16
N GLY A 427 7.00 -13.24 24.40
CA GLY A 427 6.12 -13.10 25.56
C GLY A 427 5.06 -14.18 25.69
N SER A 428 4.35 -14.13 26.83
CA SER A 428 3.30 -15.10 27.18
C SER A 428 1.99 -14.81 26.43
N GLU A 429 1.16 -15.83 26.32
CA GLU A 429 -0.18 -15.69 25.74
C GLU A 429 -1.05 -14.71 26.52
N GLU A 430 -0.94 -14.74 27.85
CA GLU A 430 -1.66 -13.82 28.76
C GLU A 430 -1.36 -12.34 28.48
N LEU A 431 -0.09 -11.96 28.31
CA LEU A 431 0.29 -10.59 27.99
C LEU A 431 -0.23 -10.15 26.60
N TRP A 432 -0.24 -11.08 25.66
CA TRP A 432 -0.80 -10.83 24.32
C TRP A 432 -2.31 -10.63 24.38
N GLU A 433 -3.01 -11.42 25.19
CA GLU A 433 -4.46 -11.30 25.37
C GLU A 433 -4.83 -9.97 26.02
N ILE A 434 -4.15 -9.58 27.10
CA ILE A 434 -4.35 -8.29 27.78
C ILE A 434 -4.14 -7.12 26.80
N SER A 435 -3.04 -7.14 26.07
CA SER A 435 -2.69 -6.08 25.12
C SER A 435 -3.68 -6.02 23.94
N THR A 436 -4.08 -7.14 23.39
CA THR A 436 -5.04 -7.21 22.28
C THR A 436 -6.43 -6.74 22.71
N ASN A 437 -6.88 -7.13 23.90
CA ASN A 437 -8.16 -6.70 24.44
C ASN A 437 -8.16 -5.18 24.72
N ALA A 438 -7.07 -4.63 25.24
CA ALA A 438 -6.95 -3.19 25.46
C ALA A 438 -7.08 -2.38 24.16
N LEU A 439 -6.46 -2.84 23.06
CA LEU A 439 -6.61 -2.21 21.75
C LEU A 439 -8.04 -2.36 21.19
N ARG A 440 -8.63 -3.54 21.34
CA ARG A 440 -10.02 -3.81 20.92
C ARG A 440 -11.00 -2.90 21.67
N ASP A 441 -10.93 -2.88 22.98
CA ASP A 441 -11.81 -2.08 23.84
C ASP A 441 -11.69 -0.57 23.54
N ALA A 442 -10.51 -0.11 23.18
CA ALA A 442 -10.26 1.28 22.81
C ALA A 442 -10.90 1.62 21.46
N VAL A 443 -10.69 0.81 20.40
CA VAL A 443 -11.24 1.08 19.07
C VAL A 443 -12.77 0.98 19.07
N GLU A 444 -13.34 0.04 19.83
CA GLU A 444 -14.79 -0.09 20.01
C GLU A 444 -15.38 1.10 20.77
N ALA A 445 -14.72 1.54 21.85
CA ALA A 445 -15.15 2.72 22.61
C ALA A 445 -15.05 4.03 21.79
N ALA A 446 -14.07 4.12 20.89
CA ALA A 446 -13.95 5.23 19.93
C ALA A 446 -15.01 5.18 18.80
N GLY A 447 -15.75 4.09 18.68
CA GLY A 447 -16.77 3.91 17.63
C GLY A 447 -16.19 3.83 16.21
N VAL A 448 -14.93 3.43 16.06
CA VAL A 448 -14.25 3.32 14.77
C VAL A 448 -14.41 1.90 14.23
N PRO A 449 -14.95 1.72 13.02
CA PRO A 449 -15.02 0.40 12.38
C PRO A 449 -13.61 -0.18 12.16
N TYR A 450 -13.43 -1.46 12.45
CA TYR A 450 -12.16 -2.15 12.23
C TYR A 450 -12.38 -3.57 11.71
N VAL A 451 -11.32 -4.14 11.14
CA VAL A 451 -11.25 -5.56 10.77
C VAL A 451 -10.11 -6.23 11.53
N ILE A 452 -10.25 -7.53 11.78
CA ILE A 452 -9.18 -8.31 12.42
C ILE A 452 -8.26 -8.83 11.33
N ASN A 453 -6.95 -8.57 11.49
CA ASN A 453 -5.88 -9.10 10.65
C ASN A 453 -5.07 -10.10 11.49
N GLU A 454 -5.38 -11.39 11.35
CA GLU A 454 -4.77 -12.42 12.17
C GLU A 454 -3.30 -12.66 11.79
N GLY A 455 -2.43 -12.70 12.80
CA GLY A 455 -1.03 -13.07 12.64
C GLY A 455 -0.10 -11.96 12.13
N ASP A 456 -0.58 -10.71 11.96
CA ASP A 456 0.21 -9.59 11.44
C ASP A 456 0.72 -8.62 12.53
N GLY A 457 0.65 -8.99 13.80
CA GLY A 457 1.19 -8.22 14.93
C GLY A 457 2.70 -8.03 14.84
N ALA A 458 3.25 -7.07 15.61
CA ALA A 458 4.68 -6.95 15.79
C ALA A 458 5.20 -8.13 16.64
N PHE A 459 6.51 -8.42 16.57
CA PHE A 459 7.07 -9.52 17.35
C PHE A 459 6.95 -9.32 18.89
N TYR A 460 6.70 -8.08 19.33
CA TYR A 460 6.58 -7.68 20.73
C TYR A 460 5.17 -7.31 21.19
N GLY A 461 4.18 -7.22 20.28
CA GLY A 461 2.81 -6.90 20.66
C GLY A 461 1.82 -6.71 19.52
N PRO A 462 0.52 -6.67 19.83
CA PRO A 462 -0.54 -6.40 18.87
C PRO A 462 -0.54 -4.93 18.45
N LYS A 463 -1.16 -4.64 17.29
CA LYS A 463 -1.20 -3.29 16.74
C LYS A 463 -2.55 -2.94 16.11
N LEU A 464 -2.88 -1.65 16.12
CA LEU A 464 -3.88 -1.05 15.25
C LEU A 464 -3.15 -0.38 14.08
N ASP A 465 -3.41 -0.87 12.87
CA ASP A 465 -2.87 -0.30 11.65
C ASP A 465 -3.89 0.61 10.97
N PHE A 466 -3.46 1.82 10.62
CA PHE A 466 -4.28 2.82 9.94
C PHE A 466 -3.93 2.84 8.46
N HIS A 467 -4.83 2.37 7.65
CA HIS A 467 -4.71 2.32 6.20
C HIS A 467 -5.40 3.53 5.59
N ILE A 468 -4.63 4.52 5.16
CA ILE A 468 -5.17 5.71 4.49
C ILE A 468 -5.54 5.39 3.05
N LYS A 469 -6.62 6.02 2.58
CA LYS A 469 -7.13 5.86 1.22
C LYS A 469 -6.80 7.10 0.39
N ASP A 470 -6.10 6.91 -0.71
CA ASP A 470 -5.78 7.99 -1.62
C ASP A 470 -6.96 8.34 -2.56
N CYS A 471 -6.80 9.40 -3.37
CA CYS A 471 -7.84 9.85 -4.31
C CYS A 471 -8.20 8.84 -5.41
N LEU A 472 -7.38 7.80 -5.62
CA LEU A 472 -7.63 6.71 -6.56
C LEU A 472 -8.27 5.49 -5.89
N GLY A 473 -8.48 5.55 -4.56
CA GLY A 473 -9.03 4.47 -3.77
C GLY A 473 -8.03 3.38 -3.37
N ARG A 474 -6.71 3.61 -3.59
CA ARG A 474 -5.66 2.71 -3.12
C ARG A 474 -5.44 2.93 -1.63
N THR A 475 -5.16 1.87 -0.90
CA THR A 475 -4.93 1.90 0.54
C THR A 475 -3.43 1.79 0.86
N TRP A 476 -2.99 2.56 1.86
CA TRP A 476 -1.60 2.65 2.28
C TRP A 476 -1.51 2.59 3.80
N GLN A 477 -0.87 1.57 4.34
CA GLN A 477 -0.56 1.51 5.76
C GLN A 477 0.42 2.65 6.12
N CYS A 478 -0.01 3.54 6.98
CA CYS A 478 0.76 4.69 7.45
C CYS A 478 0.81 4.73 8.98
N GLY A 479 -0.32 5.05 9.61
CA GLY A 479 -0.39 5.12 11.06
C GLY A 479 -0.37 3.74 11.70
N THR A 480 0.25 3.66 12.88
CA THR A 480 0.27 2.44 13.69
C THR A 480 0.24 2.81 15.17
N ILE A 481 -0.53 2.07 15.95
CA ILE A 481 -0.54 2.10 17.43
C ILE A 481 -0.24 0.69 17.89
N GLN A 482 0.85 0.48 18.61
CA GLN A 482 1.31 -0.85 19.05
C GLN A 482 1.41 -0.89 20.56
N MET A 483 0.73 -1.85 21.19
CA MET A 483 0.80 -2.06 22.64
C MET A 483 1.96 -3.01 22.96
N ASP A 484 2.84 -2.58 23.87
CA ASP A 484 4.04 -3.31 24.22
C ASP A 484 4.20 -3.45 25.74
N MET A 485 4.12 -4.67 26.21
CA MET A 485 4.43 -5.06 27.59
C MET A 485 5.75 -5.86 27.68
N GLN A 486 6.39 -6.18 26.55
CA GLN A 486 7.57 -7.02 26.46
C GLN A 486 8.88 -6.24 26.64
N LEU A 487 9.06 -5.14 25.89
CA LEU A 487 10.25 -4.31 26.02
C LEU A 487 10.36 -3.67 27.41
N PRO A 488 9.27 -3.15 28.01
CA PRO A 488 9.31 -2.71 29.41
C PRO A 488 9.81 -3.77 30.38
N GLU A 489 9.42 -5.03 30.22
CA GLU A 489 9.91 -6.16 31.02
C GLU A 489 11.42 -6.38 30.82
N ARG A 490 11.87 -6.50 29.56
CA ARG A 490 13.27 -6.77 29.20
C ARG A 490 14.23 -5.67 29.63
N PHE A 491 13.76 -4.42 29.62
CA PHE A 491 14.55 -3.25 30.01
C PHE A 491 14.39 -2.84 31.47
N ASP A 492 13.54 -3.53 32.24
CA ASP A 492 13.19 -3.17 33.61
C ASP A 492 12.72 -1.72 33.71
N VAL A 493 11.69 -1.37 32.89
CA VAL A 493 11.09 -0.04 32.84
C VAL A 493 10.03 0.08 33.92
N ASN A 494 10.28 0.88 34.95
CA ASN A 494 9.44 1.00 36.14
C ASN A 494 9.04 2.45 36.44
N TYR A 495 7.97 2.60 37.21
CA TYR A 495 7.57 3.83 37.90
C TYR A 495 7.31 3.53 39.36
N VAL A 496 7.31 4.58 40.20
CA VAL A 496 6.94 4.47 41.62
C VAL A 496 5.44 4.71 41.77
N GLY A 497 4.74 3.71 42.27
CA GLY A 497 3.30 3.75 42.51
C GLY A 497 2.90 4.63 43.71
N GLU A 498 1.59 4.73 43.97
CA GLU A 498 1.02 5.44 45.13
C GLU A 498 1.42 4.78 46.45
N ASP A 499 1.66 3.47 46.42
CA ASP A 499 2.15 2.65 47.53
C ASP A 499 3.64 2.84 47.83
N GLY A 500 4.36 3.64 47.04
CA GLY A 500 5.80 3.87 47.16
C GLY A 500 6.66 2.74 46.56
N GLU A 501 6.06 1.67 46.03
CA GLU A 501 6.75 0.54 45.43
C GLU A 501 6.97 0.73 43.91
N LYS A 502 7.88 -0.05 43.35
CA LYS A 502 8.14 -0.05 41.90
C LYS A 502 7.15 -0.94 41.17
N HIS A 503 6.50 -0.36 40.19
CA HIS A 503 5.58 -1.07 39.29
C HIS A 503 6.10 -1.05 37.86
N ARG A 504 5.80 -2.11 37.07
CA ARG A 504 6.14 -2.23 35.67
C ARG A 504 5.30 -1.25 34.85
N ALA A 505 5.94 -0.40 34.04
CA ALA A 505 5.25 0.43 33.07
C ALA A 505 4.81 -0.39 31.86
N VAL A 506 3.73 0.06 31.22
CA VAL A 506 3.33 -0.37 29.87
C VAL A 506 3.81 0.67 28.86
N MET A 507 4.15 0.26 27.67
CA MET A 507 4.58 1.15 26.61
C MET A 507 3.65 1.04 25.40
N LEU A 508 3.28 2.19 24.85
CA LEU A 508 2.57 2.32 23.59
C LEU A 508 3.52 2.94 22.57
N HIS A 509 3.76 2.25 21.45
CA HIS A 509 4.43 2.81 20.29
C HIS A 509 3.40 3.40 19.35
N ARG A 510 3.69 4.56 18.78
CA ARG A 510 2.83 5.14 17.76
C ARG A 510 3.63 5.87 16.69
N ALA A 511 3.18 5.80 15.46
CA ALA A 511 3.61 6.64 14.36
C ALA A 511 2.37 7.03 13.55
N GLY A 512 2.18 8.31 13.23
CA GLY A 512 1.02 8.79 12.50
C GLY A 512 1.26 8.81 10.99
N TYR A 513 2.30 9.50 10.53
CA TYR A 513 2.74 9.41 9.12
C TYR A 513 3.36 8.05 8.81
N GLY A 514 3.96 7.39 9.81
CA GLY A 514 4.72 6.17 9.70
C GLY A 514 6.12 6.42 9.19
N SER A 515 6.27 6.70 7.90
CA SER A 515 7.48 7.19 7.24
C SER A 515 7.15 8.49 6.53
N LEU A 516 7.86 9.57 6.85
CA LEU A 516 7.69 10.86 6.16
C LEU A 516 7.93 10.73 4.65
N GLU A 517 8.91 9.93 4.24
CA GLU A 517 9.24 9.68 2.83
C GLU A 517 8.04 9.03 2.13
N ARG A 518 7.49 7.96 2.70
CA ARG A 518 6.31 7.27 2.16
C ARG A 518 5.09 8.18 2.13
N PHE A 519 4.84 8.92 3.20
CA PHE A 519 3.73 9.84 3.28
C PHE A 519 3.84 10.98 2.27
N ILE A 520 5.05 11.55 2.06
CA ILE A 520 5.31 12.54 1.01
C ILE A 520 5.02 11.94 -0.38
N GLY A 521 5.46 10.70 -0.63
CA GLY A 521 5.14 9.99 -1.88
C GLY A 521 3.63 9.86 -2.11
N ILE A 522 2.88 9.50 -1.06
CA ILE A 522 1.41 9.42 -1.11
C ILE A 522 0.79 10.78 -1.41
N LEU A 523 1.24 11.85 -0.74
CA LEU A 523 0.72 13.20 -0.99
C LEU A 523 1.02 13.70 -2.40
N ILE A 524 2.21 13.39 -2.96
CA ILE A 524 2.53 13.72 -4.36
C ILE A 524 1.51 13.08 -5.30
N GLU A 525 1.19 11.79 -5.10
CA GLU A 525 0.22 11.08 -5.95
C GLU A 525 -1.23 11.50 -5.66
N HIS A 526 -1.59 11.68 -4.40
CA HIS A 526 -2.93 12.11 -3.98
C HIS A 526 -3.30 13.47 -4.60
N PHE A 527 -2.41 14.45 -4.49
CA PHE A 527 -2.61 15.79 -5.04
C PHE A 527 -2.13 15.93 -6.50
N ALA A 528 -1.57 14.87 -7.12
CA ALA A 528 -0.94 14.97 -8.45
C ALA A 528 0.12 16.10 -8.52
N GLY A 529 0.87 16.32 -7.44
CA GLY A 529 1.82 17.41 -7.27
C GLY A 529 1.20 18.79 -7.03
N ALA A 530 -0.13 18.91 -7.06
CA ALA A 530 -0.84 20.17 -6.85
C ALA A 530 -1.17 20.37 -5.36
N PHE A 531 -0.14 20.50 -4.54
CA PHE A 531 -0.25 20.59 -3.09
C PHE A 531 -1.15 21.72 -2.60
N PRO A 532 -1.84 21.57 -1.44
CA PRO A 532 -2.48 22.67 -0.72
C PRO A 532 -1.48 23.80 -0.45
N SER A 533 -1.98 25.03 -0.40
CA SER A 533 -1.13 26.23 -0.28
C SER A 533 -0.18 26.18 0.92
N TRP A 534 -0.61 25.61 2.05
CA TRP A 534 0.20 25.57 3.28
C TRP A 534 1.45 24.69 3.16
N ILE A 535 1.43 23.59 2.36
CA ILE A 535 2.62 22.73 2.12
C ILE A 535 3.28 22.94 0.75
N ALA A 536 2.69 23.79 -0.12
CA ALA A 536 3.25 24.02 -1.45
C ALA A 536 4.64 24.63 -1.36
N PRO A 537 5.67 24.06 -2.03
CA PRO A 537 7.03 24.60 -2.01
C PRO A 537 7.12 26.05 -2.46
N VAL A 538 6.36 26.40 -3.49
CA VAL A 538 6.14 27.75 -3.98
C VAL A 538 4.65 28.03 -3.85
N GLN A 539 4.26 29.00 -3.05
CA GLN A 539 2.85 29.33 -2.82
C GLN A 539 2.34 30.34 -3.84
N VAL A 540 3.21 31.26 -4.22
CA VAL A 540 2.89 32.35 -5.16
C VAL A 540 4.00 32.51 -6.19
N LYS A 541 3.63 32.64 -7.45
CA LYS A 541 4.54 33.06 -8.52
C LYS A 541 4.13 34.43 -9.04
N VAL A 542 4.99 35.44 -8.91
CA VAL A 542 4.76 36.78 -9.44
C VAL A 542 5.28 36.85 -10.87
N VAL A 543 4.43 37.23 -11.82
CA VAL A 543 4.73 37.25 -13.25
C VAL A 543 4.61 38.68 -13.79
N PRO A 544 5.74 39.38 -13.98
CA PRO A 544 5.73 40.68 -14.66
C PRO A 544 5.44 40.51 -16.15
N VAL A 545 4.54 41.34 -16.69
CA VAL A 545 4.15 41.31 -18.11
C VAL A 545 5.34 41.66 -19.01
N THR A 546 6.13 42.65 -18.60
CA THR A 546 7.37 43.05 -19.26
C THR A 546 8.43 43.42 -18.23
N GLU A 547 9.67 43.58 -18.65
CA GLU A 547 10.81 43.97 -17.79
C GLU A 547 10.57 45.28 -16.99
N LYS A 548 9.82 46.25 -17.55
CA LYS A 548 9.48 47.50 -16.85
C LYS A 548 8.67 47.28 -15.57
N HIS A 549 7.98 46.16 -15.44
CA HIS A 549 7.16 45.81 -14.24
C HIS A 549 7.99 45.04 -13.19
N MET A 550 9.25 44.73 -13.45
CA MET A 550 10.07 43.91 -12.55
C MET A 550 10.23 44.56 -11.16
N ASN A 551 10.41 45.86 -11.09
CA ASN A 551 10.54 46.53 -9.79
C ASN A 551 9.25 46.43 -8.96
N TYR A 552 8.09 46.54 -9.62
CA TYR A 552 6.81 46.33 -8.94
C TYR A 552 6.62 44.87 -8.55
N ALA A 553 6.98 43.93 -9.42
CA ALA A 553 6.95 42.49 -9.09
C ALA A 553 7.81 42.19 -7.85
N ARG A 554 8.99 42.79 -7.72
CA ARG A 554 9.84 42.65 -6.52
C ARG A 554 9.18 43.22 -5.28
N SER A 555 8.57 44.42 -5.36
CA SER A 555 7.85 44.99 -4.22
C SER A 555 6.66 44.13 -3.75
N VAL A 556 5.96 43.47 -4.68
CA VAL A 556 4.89 42.50 -4.37
C VAL A 556 5.49 41.26 -3.72
N ALA A 557 6.60 40.73 -4.23
CA ALA A 557 7.27 39.57 -3.66
C ALA A 557 7.81 39.87 -2.25
N ASP A 558 8.39 41.07 -2.04
CA ASP A 558 8.87 41.51 -0.73
C ASP A 558 7.72 41.57 0.31
N ALA A 559 6.55 42.10 -0.07
CA ALA A 559 5.38 42.15 0.78
C ALA A 559 4.85 40.76 1.17
N LEU A 560 4.90 39.80 0.22
CA LEU A 560 4.57 38.39 0.46
C LEU A 560 5.59 37.74 1.39
N SER A 561 6.88 37.92 1.09
CA SER A 561 7.99 37.35 1.90
C SER A 561 8.00 37.87 3.33
N ALA A 562 7.71 39.16 3.55
CA ALA A 562 7.56 39.78 4.88
C ALA A 562 6.46 39.12 5.72
N SER A 563 5.51 38.45 5.06
CA SER A 563 4.44 37.66 5.68
C SER A 563 4.73 36.14 5.70
N ASN A 564 5.97 35.73 5.50
CA ASN A 564 6.42 34.33 5.43
C ASN A 564 5.76 33.51 4.32
N VAL A 565 5.30 34.16 3.25
CA VAL A 565 4.80 33.47 2.04
C VAL A 565 5.96 33.07 1.15
N ARG A 566 6.01 31.83 0.71
CA ARG A 566 7.02 31.30 -0.22
C ARG A 566 6.69 31.78 -1.65
N VAL A 567 7.43 32.74 -2.12
CA VAL A 567 7.19 33.43 -3.40
C VAL A 567 8.39 33.31 -4.33
N GLU A 568 8.12 33.11 -5.62
CA GLU A 568 9.11 33.21 -6.70
C GLU A 568 8.68 34.28 -7.70
N ILE A 569 9.65 34.97 -8.34
CA ILE A 569 9.38 35.87 -9.45
C ILE A 569 9.80 35.17 -10.75
N GLU A 570 8.98 35.28 -11.78
CA GLU A 570 9.32 34.78 -13.11
C GLU A 570 10.15 35.83 -13.86
N GLU A 571 11.46 35.68 -13.84
CA GLU A 571 12.42 36.65 -14.39
C GLU A 571 12.71 36.46 -15.90
N GLY A 572 12.20 35.39 -16.53
CA GLY A 572 12.44 35.10 -17.95
C GLY A 572 11.87 36.17 -18.89
N ASN A 573 12.45 36.29 -20.07
CA ASN A 573 12.01 37.21 -21.14
C ASN A 573 10.96 36.60 -22.07
N ASP A 574 10.28 35.54 -21.62
CA ASP A 574 9.26 34.83 -22.38
C ASP A 574 7.95 35.62 -22.48
N THR A 575 7.07 35.19 -23.39
CA THR A 575 5.72 35.76 -23.48
C THR A 575 4.91 35.49 -22.21
N LEU A 576 4.00 36.43 -21.87
CA LEU A 576 3.14 36.29 -20.69
C LEU A 576 2.41 34.92 -20.65
N GLY A 577 1.89 34.47 -21.80
CA GLY A 577 1.20 33.17 -21.90
C GLY A 577 2.10 31.99 -21.55
N TYR A 578 3.36 32.03 -21.96
CA TYR A 578 4.36 31.01 -21.64
C TYR A 578 4.69 31.01 -20.13
N LYS A 579 4.92 32.17 -19.54
CA LYS A 579 5.19 32.35 -18.11
C LYS A 579 4.06 31.80 -17.24
N ILE A 580 2.81 32.09 -17.60
CA ILE A 580 1.61 31.57 -16.91
C ILE A 580 1.53 30.04 -17.05
N ARG A 581 1.75 29.50 -18.26
CA ARG A 581 1.77 28.06 -18.49
C ARG A 581 2.86 27.35 -17.70
N LYS A 582 4.04 27.95 -17.58
CA LYS A 582 5.15 27.42 -16.77
C LYS A 582 4.74 27.33 -15.29
N ALA A 583 4.15 28.38 -14.72
CA ALA A 583 3.63 28.36 -13.35
C ALA A 583 2.55 27.28 -13.14
N GLN A 584 1.68 27.05 -14.13
CA GLN A 584 0.70 25.98 -14.11
C GLN A 584 1.35 24.59 -14.15
N MET A 585 2.40 24.40 -14.95
CA MET A 585 3.15 23.12 -14.98
C MET A 585 3.88 22.85 -13.67
N GLU A 586 4.37 23.87 -13.00
CA GLU A 586 4.97 23.81 -11.66
C GLU A 586 3.92 23.61 -10.54
N LYS A 587 2.64 23.57 -10.88
CA LYS A 587 1.51 23.36 -9.95
C LYS A 587 1.41 24.41 -8.84
N VAL A 588 1.90 25.62 -9.07
CA VAL A 588 1.87 26.71 -8.09
C VAL A 588 0.40 27.07 -7.74
N PRO A 589 0.03 27.22 -6.46
CA PRO A 589 -1.33 27.58 -6.06
C PRO A 589 -1.83 28.90 -6.66
N TYR A 590 -1.00 29.94 -6.62
CA TYR A 590 -1.34 31.27 -7.09
C TYR A 590 -0.29 31.86 -8.04
N THR A 591 -0.75 32.42 -9.14
CA THR A 591 0.05 33.22 -10.07
C THR A 591 -0.48 34.65 -10.06
N LEU A 592 0.40 35.61 -9.72
CA LEU A 592 0.06 37.04 -9.69
C LEU A 592 0.65 37.70 -10.90
N VAL A 593 -0.18 38.17 -11.81
CA VAL A 593 0.26 38.91 -12.99
C VAL A 593 0.30 40.40 -12.66
N VAL A 594 1.39 41.05 -12.99
CA VAL A 594 1.60 42.48 -12.75
C VAL A 594 1.98 43.19 -14.04
N GLY A 595 1.15 44.15 -14.42
CA GLY A 595 1.30 45.01 -15.61
C GLY A 595 1.09 46.49 -15.24
N ASP A 596 0.90 47.34 -16.26
CA ASP A 596 0.71 48.78 -16.07
C ASP A 596 -0.51 49.10 -15.14
N LYS A 597 -1.61 48.36 -15.28
CA LYS A 597 -2.79 48.57 -14.45
C LYS A 597 -2.56 48.25 -12.99
N GLU A 598 -1.93 47.11 -12.74
CA GLU A 598 -1.60 46.62 -11.40
C GLU A 598 -0.61 47.53 -10.72
N MET A 599 0.43 47.95 -11.42
CA MET A 599 1.44 48.86 -10.90
C MET A 599 0.85 50.23 -10.53
N ASN A 600 0.01 50.80 -11.40
CA ASN A 600 -0.64 52.10 -11.12
C ASN A 600 -1.72 52.03 -10.02
N GLY A 601 -2.40 50.88 -9.92
CA GLY A 601 -3.47 50.67 -8.95
C GLY A 601 -3.01 50.05 -7.62
N HIS A 602 -1.71 49.75 -7.45
CA HIS A 602 -1.20 48.98 -6.33
C HIS A 602 -1.94 47.67 -6.08
N THR A 603 -2.29 46.97 -7.16
CA THR A 603 -3.05 45.70 -7.17
C THR A 603 -2.22 44.56 -7.80
N VAL A 604 -2.76 43.38 -7.79
CA VAL A 604 -2.28 42.19 -8.49
C VAL A 604 -3.44 41.51 -9.20
N SER A 605 -3.23 41.06 -10.44
CA SER A 605 -4.20 40.20 -11.13
C SER A 605 -3.99 38.75 -10.68
N VAL A 606 -4.96 38.21 -9.95
CA VAL A 606 -4.86 36.91 -9.27
C VAL A 606 -5.35 35.80 -10.18
N ARG A 607 -4.53 34.78 -10.33
CA ARG A 607 -4.90 33.52 -10.97
C ARG A 607 -4.64 32.38 -10.00
N SER A 608 -5.72 31.76 -9.52
CA SER A 608 -5.60 30.55 -8.70
C SER A 608 -5.60 29.30 -9.57
N ARG A 609 -4.94 28.27 -9.10
CA ARG A 609 -4.98 26.94 -9.71
C ARG A 609 -6.40 26.36 -9.68
N LYS A 610 -7.18 26.67 -8.65
CA LYS A 610 -8.53 26.13 -8.40
C LYS A 610 -9.60 26.78 -9.27
N ASN A 611 -9.61 28.11 -9.34
CA ASN A 611 -10.69 28.90 -9.94
C ASN A 611 -10.31 29.61 -11.25
N GLY A 612 -9.03 29.61 -11.63
CA GLY A 612 -8.54 30.34 -12.79
C GLY A 612 -8.35 31.83 -12.49
N ASP A 613 -8.87 32.70 -13.36
CA ASP A 613 -8.76 34.16 -13.23
C ASP A 613 -9.77 34.68 -12.20
N GLU A 614 -9.27 35.24 -11.10
CA GLU A 614 -10.07 35.78 -9.98
C GLU A 614 -10.13 37.31 -10.01
N GLY A 615 -9.57 37.95 -11.04
CA GLY A 615 -9.55 39.38 -11.19
C GLY A 615 -8.46 40.08 -10.41
N SER A 616 -8.59 41.40 -10.23
CA SER A 616 -7.57 42.25 -9.59
C SER A 616 -7.90 42.53 -8.13
N LEU A 617 -6.93 42.37 -7.24
CA LEU A 617 -7.04 42.63 -5.80
C LEU A 617 -5.92 43.56 -5.34
N PRO A 618 -6.15 44.40 -4.31
CA PRO A 618 -5.07 45.07 -3.59
C PRO A 618 -4.10 44.03 -2.99
N VAL A 619 -2.80 44.29 -3.06
CA VAL A 619 -1.77 43.37 -2.56
C VAL A 619 -2.03 42.95 -1.12
N ALA A 620 -2.35 43.91 -0.23
CA ALA A 620 -2.60 43.62 1.19
C ALA A 620 -3.81 42.72 1.43
N VAL A 621 -4.87 42.83 0.58
CA VAL A 621 -6.06 41.97 0.67
C VAL A 621 -5.71 40.55 0.25
N PHE A 622 -4.99 40.39 -0.87
CA PHE A 622 -4.52 39.07 -1.31
C PHE A 622 -3.66 38.39 -0.24
N VAL A 623 -2.66 39.11 0.32
CA VAL A 623 -1.79 38.59 1.38
C VAL A 623 -2.62 38.13 2.59
N SER A 624 -3.58 38.94 3.07
CA SER A 624 -4.41 38.59 4.21
C SER A 624 -5.27 37.34 3.95
N ASN A 625 -5.82 37.20 2.74
CA ASN A 625 -6.61 36.02 2.36
C ASN A 625 -5.72 34.76 2.32
N LEU A 626 -4.55 34.85 1.70
CA LEU A 626 -3.64 33.72 1.58
C LEU A 626 -3.10 33.27 2.97
N ILE A 627 -2.75 34.18 3.87
CA ILE A 627 -2.32 33.86 5.24
C ILE A 627 -3.43 33.10 5.97
N ARG A 628 -4.68 33.52 5.83
CA ARG A 628 -5.82 32.84 6.45
C ARG A 628 -5.97 31.43 5.87
N GLU A 629 -5.91 31.24 4.55
CA GLU A 629 -5.95 29.93 3.88
C GLU A 629 -4.83 29.00 4.37
N ILE A 630 -3.59 29.52 4.45
CA ILE A 630 -2.43 28.77 4.96
C ILE A 630 -2.64 28.35 6.41
N ARG A 631 -3.07 29.28 7.27
CA ARG A 631 -3.33 29.01 8.69
C ARG A 631 -4.43 27.98 8.89
N ASP A 632 -5.51 28.10 8.15
CA ASP A 632 -6.69 27.25 8.27
C ASP A 632 -6.48 25.89 7.56
N ARG A 633 -5.32 25.70 6.88
CA ARG A 633 -4.94 24.49 6.13
C ARG A 633 -6.03 24.01 5.15
N SER A 634 -6.78 24.96 4.59
CA SER A 634 -7.82 24.67 3.60
C SER A 634 -7.21 24.26 2.24
N TYR A 635 -7.91 23.41 1.49
CA TYR A 635 -7.48 22.94 0.17
C TYR A 635 -8.62 22.91 -0.85
#